data_a2fdedf71ea18b11aebb9a5677c1cfba
#
_entry.id   a2fdedf71ea18b11aebb9a5677c1cfba
#
_cell.length_a   1.000
_cell.length_b   1.000
_cell.length_c   1.000
_cell.angle_alpha   90.00
_cell.angle_beta   90.00
_cell.angle_gamma   90.00
#
_symmetry.space_group_name_H-M   'P 1'
#
loop_
_entity.id
_entity.type
_entity.pdbx_description
1 polymer ?
#
loop_
_entity_poly.entity_id
_entity_poly.type
_entity_poly.pdbx_seq_one_letter_code
_entity_poly.pdbx_strand_id
1 'polypeptide(L)'
;MRKLLLAILLLPFALLAQTNSLTEKTKNLEYHKGYFNYWWDATNGKIYLAIDKLETPFLYVNSLPAGLGSNEIGLDRGQIGGSRIVYFQRVGKKVLMTQPNYNFRAVTNDPREQKAVNESFAQSILFSFNVEAEADNTILVDATSFLLRDAHGVSDKIRRMKQGSYTLNEGRSAIYIANTKNFPKNTEMEATLTFVGGADAGRLVSAVAPTTEAITVRMHHSFVELPDNNYQTRNYDIRSGFFGTTYYDYGSDFSEPIEKMIINRHRLQKKDTSAAVSEAVKPIVYYLDNGTPEPIRSALLEGAGWWNQAFEAAGYKNAFQVKMLPDSADPMDIRYNMINWVHRSTRGWSYGMTISDPRTGEIIKGQVTLGSLRVRQDYLIFTSLLSPYMNGKPVTDKMRTASLHRLRQLAAHEVGHTLGLQHNYASSFNDRASVMDYPHPNIFVNEKGEIDFTKVYTNEIGAWDKRAIMYGYQEFSKGIDQNVALNKMLEENSKNGLLFIADADARAASSFHPYAHLWDNQGDAVAGLQQTLQVRSKALSQFGEDALKNGTPLTKLEDVLVPLYNYHRYQLEAVTKLIGGINYNYSVKGDQNQIKPTILPNAIQLKALEAAMNCLSAKTLTIPENILALIPPRPPMYYGVGELFDKRTGMSFDALSAAEALADFELGFLFNIERANRLVQNKARANTIGFDDVLDAVLKNTWYAKSPSGLEAVVHRQTQQQVLSWLLGVHQDTEANFEVKATCISRINELSNKLDAMMEKETDANLKAHYKLAYLRIQKPELITLPKPVVMAPGSPIGCDID
;
A
#
# COMPACT_ATOMS: atom_id res chain seq x y z
N MET A 1 23.07 100.55 11.27
CA MET A 1 21.74 100.37 11.87
C MET A 1 20.88 99.43 10.97
N ARG A 2 20.14 98.57 11.67
CA ARG A 2 19.19 97.59 11.22
C ARG A 2 19.84 96.28 10.62
N LYS A 3 19.85 95.27 11.51
CA LYS A 3 20.03 93.84 11.29
C LYS A 3 18.70 93.33 10.84
N LEU A 4 18.66 92.63 9.74
CA LEU A 4 17.53 91.81 9.30
C LEU A 4 17.80 90.38 9.63
N LEU A 5 17.04 89.81 10.60
CA LEU A 5 17.04 88.41 10.93
C LEU A 5 16.15 87.64 9.88
N LEU A 6 16.79 86.69 9.17
CA LEU A 6 16.06 85.73 8.32
C LEU A 6 15.79 84.46 9.14
N ALA A 7 14.57 84.24 9.57
CA ALA A 7 14.13 83.04 10.23
C ALA A 7 13.80 81.99 9.19
N ILE A 8 14.64 80.97 9.04
CA ILE A 8 14.37 79.79 8.25
C ILE A 8 13.44 78.86 9.05
N LEU A 9 12.16 78.73 8.65
CA LEU A 9 11.30 77.71 9.14
C LEU A 9 11.73 76.32 8.59
N LEU A 10 12.33 75.52 9.44
CA LEU A 10 12.49 74.10 9.23
C LEU A 10 11.18 73.38 9.54
N LEU A 11 10.36 73.11 8.50
CA LEU A 11 9.28 72.14 8.60
C LEU A 11 9.89 70.75 8.60
N PRO A 12 9.55 69.88 9.58
CA PRO A 12 9.87 68.49 9.49
C PRO A 12 9.02 67.86 8.42
N PHE A 13 9.61 67.46 7.31
CA PHE A 13 9.00 66.46 6.43
C PHE A 13 8.86 65.16 7.19
N ALA A 14 7.77 64.95 7.91
CA ALA A 14 7.32 63.63 8.30
C ALA A 14 7.03 62.85 7.03
N LEU A 15 7.94 61.99 6.59
CA LEU A 15 7.62 60.90 5.71
C LEU A 15 6.59 60.04 6.47
N LEU A 16 5.33 60.34 6.27
CA LEU A 16 4.27 59.38 6.53
C LEU A 16 4.49 58.21 5.56
N ALA A 17 5.23 57.18 6.04
CA ALA A 17 5.12 55.89 5.48
C ALA A 17 3.63 55.53 5.55
N GLN A 18 2.93 55.58 4.41
CA GLN A 18 1.57 55.06 4.30
C GLN A 18 1.61 53.55 4.59
N THR A 19 1.50 53.17 5.87
CA THR A 19 1.09 51.84 6.27
C THR A 19 -0.36 51.73 5.84
N ASN A 20 -0.64 51.03 4.74
CA ASN A 20 -2.01 50.71 4.36
C ASN A 20 -2.65 50.04 5.60
N SER A 21 -3.68 50.70 6.20
CA SER A 21 -4.30 50.08 7.37
C SER A 21 -5.03 48.80 6.94
N LEU A 22 -4.95 47.75 7.76
CA LEU A 22 -5.62 46.48 7.49
C LEU A 22 -7.12 46.71 7.19
N THR A 23 -7.75 47.59 7.98
CA THR A 23 -9.19 47.98 7.83
C THR A 23 -9.49 48.59 6.45
N GLU A 24 -8.61 49.41 5.90
CA GLU A 24 -8.81 50.02 4.58
C GLU A 24 -8.67 48.99 3.48
N LYS A 25 -7.64 48.11 3.57
CA LYS A 25 -7.39 47.06 2.58
C LYS A 25 -8.52 46.02 2.53
N THR A 26 -9.18 45.73 3.66
CA THR A 26 -10.21 44.70 3.79
C THR A 26 -11.65 45.21 3.79
N LYS A 27 -11.87 46.49 3.66
CA LYS A 27 -13.19 47.18 3.85
C LYS A 27 -14.33 46.57 3.03
N ASN A 28 -14.05 46.09 1.80
CA ASN A 28 -15.05 45.55 0.87
C ASN A 28 -14.87 44.05 0.63
N LEU A 29 -14.13 43.36 1.47
CA LEU A 29 -13.83 41.94 1.33
C LEU A 29 -14.68 41.09 2.29
N GLU A 30 -14.99 39.88 1.90
CA GLU A 30 -15.73 38.92 2.71
C GLU A 30 -14.83 38.30 3.82
N TYR A 31 -15.19 38.52 5.08
CA TYR A 31 -14.41 38.06 6.24
C TYR A 31 -14.81 36.67 6.71
N HIS A 32 -13.81 35.80 6.91
CA HIS A 32 -13.98 34.44 7.42
C HIS A 32 -13.14 34.22 8.68
N LYS A 33 -13.83 34.06 9.82
CA LYS A 33 -13.19 33.82 11.12
C LYS A 33 -12.86 32.36 11.36
N GLY A 34 -11.64 32.06 11.87
CA GLY A 34 -11.23 30.69 12.23
C GLY A 34 -9.84 30.65 12.88
N TYR A 35 -9.11 29.56 12.63
CA TYR A 35 -7.77 29.34 13.19
C TYR A 35 -6.77 30.41 12.69
N PHE A 36 -6.72 30.64 11.37
CA PHE A 36 -6.20 31.87 10.76
C PHE A 36 -7.35 32.57 10.08
N ASN A 37 -7.61 33.84 10.41
CA ASN A 37 -8.64 34.62 9.73
C ASN A 37 -8.22 34.91 8.29
N TYR A 38 -9.18 34.97 7.37
CA TYR A 38 -8.89 35.39 6.01
C TYR A 38 -10.02 36.24 5.43
N TRP A 39 -9.72 36.97 4.37
CA TRP A 39 -10.68 37.70 3.56
C TRP A 39 -10.68 37.20 2.13
N TRP A 40 -11.85 37.05 1.58
CA TRP A 40 -12.08 36.72 0.18
C TRP A 40 -12.39 38.01 -0.62
N ASP A 41 -11.58 38.27 -1.67
CA ASP A 41 -11.81 39.31 -2.68
C ASP A 41 -12.49 38.66 -3.89
N ALA A 42 -13.83 38.71 -3.93
CA ALA A 42 -14.62 38.13 -5.01
C ALA A 42 -14.40 38.83 -6.36
N THR A 43 -13.99 40.11 -6.36
CA THR A 43 -13.75 40.89 -7.58
C THR A 43 -12.46 40.41 -8.28
N ASN A 44 -11.40 40.17 -7.52
CA ASN A 44 -10.08 39.84 -8.04
C ASN A 44 -9.72 38.33 -7.90
N GLY A 45 -10.58 37.53 -7.27
CA GLY A 45 -10.36 36.10 -7.04
C GLY A 45 -9.19 35.81 -6.09
N LYS A 46 -9.01 36.63 -5.03
CA LYS A 46 -7.87 36.59 -4.13
C LYS A 46 -8.23 36.21 -2.71
N ILE A 47 -7.31 35.51 -2.05
CA ILE A 47 -7.35 35.23 -0.59
C ILE A 47 -6.28 36.07 0.11
N TYR A 48 -6.74 36.90 1.05
CA TYR A 48 -5.86 37.60 1.97
C TYR A 48 -5.88 36.92 3.34
N LEU A 49 -4.74 36.36 3.76
CA LEU A 49 -4.57 35.65 5.02
C LEU A 49 -4.07 36.58 6.12
N ALA A 50 -4.71 36.55 7.27
CA ALA A 50 -4.25 37.23 8.47
C ALA A 50 -3.32 36.34 9.29
N ILE A 51 -2.12 36.80 9.49
CA ILE A 51 -1.11 36.12 10.31
C ILE A 51 -0.96 36.88 11.62
N ASP A 52 -1.55 36.35 12.67
CA ASP A 52 -1.51 36.86 14.05
C ASP A 52 -0.66 35.98 15.01
N LYS A 53 -0.14 34.86 14.52
CA LYS A 53 0.66 33.85 15.24
C LYS A 53 2.04 33.69 14.62
N LEU A 54 2.90 34.70 14.82
CA LEU A 54 4.32 34.60 14.43
C LEU A 54 5.06 33.66 15.37
N GLU A 55 6.10 32.98 14.86
CA GLU A 55 6.98 32.04 15.58
C GLU A 55 6.21 30.91 16.31
N THR A 56 4.94 30.71 15.98
CA THR A 56 4.08 29.71 16.59
C THR A 56 3.92 28.53 15.62
N PRO A 57 4.42 27.33 15.98
CA PRO A 57 4.32 26.16 15.11
C PRO A 57 2.88 25.73 14.90
N PHE A 58 2.56 25.32 13.65
CA PHE A 58 1.30 24.69 13.27
C PHE A 58 1.55 23.62 12.22
N LEU A 59 0.57 22.72 12.02
CA LEU A 59 0.67 21.68 11.01
C LEU A 59 0.14 22.20 9.68
N TYR A 60 0.94 22.06 8.64
CA TYR A 60 0.53 22.28 7.24
C TYR A 60 0.41 20.94 6.53
N VAL A 61 -0.73 20.69 5.88
CA VAL A 61 -1.00 19.50 5.08
C VAL A 61 -1.52 19.93 3.72
N ASN A 62 -1.08 19.26 2.65
CA ASN A 62 -1.72 19.37 1.34
C ASN A 62 -2.42 18.05 0.98
N SER A 63 -3.51 18.12 0.22
CA SER A 63 -4.27 16.94 -0.21
C SER A 63 -4.98 17.16 -1.54
N LEU A 64 -5.56 16.10 -2.11
CA LEU A 64 -6.37 16.11 -3.33
C LEU A 64 -7.81 15.73 -3.03
N PRO A 65 -8.70 16.66 -2.68
CA PRO A 65 -10.13 16.37 -2.47
C PRO A 65 -10.85 15.96 -3.75
N ALA A 66 -10.35 16.39 -4.93
CA ALA A 66 -10.79 15.91 -6.24
C ALA A 66 -9.54 15.70 -7.12
N GLY A 67 -9.29 14.44 -7.46
CA GLY A 67 -8.14 14.00 -8.24
C GLY A 67 -8.50 13.60 -9.66
N LEU A 68 -7.59 12.85 -10.28
CA LEU A 68 -7.72 12.35 -11.66
C LEU A 68 -8.49 11.02 -11.75
N GLY A 69 -8.82 10.37 -10.64
CA GLY A 69 -9.53 9.09 -10.64
C GLY A 69 -8.64 7.86 -10.85
N SER A 70 -7.33 8.00 -10.64
CA SER A 70 -6.35 6.92 -10.71
C SER A 70 -5.40 6.96 -9.51
N ASN A 71 -5.45 5.94 -8.65
CA ASN A 71 -4.47 5.81 -7.57
C ASN A 71 -3.17 5.15 -8.03
N GLU A 72 -3.14 4.48 -9.18
CA GLU A 72 -1.90 4.01 -9.80
C GLU A 72 -0.95 5.18 -10.12
N ILE A 73 -1.50 6.35 -10.50
CA ILE A 73 -0.71 7.59 -10.66
C ILE A 73 -0.50 8.30 -9.30
N GLY A 74 -1.19 7.90 -8.23
CA GLY A 74 -1.22 8.61 -6.97
C GLY A 74 -2.04 9.91 -7.03
N LEU A 75 -3.09 9.96 -7.85
CA LEU A 75 -3.93 11.14 -8.12
C LEU A 75 -5.43 10.83 -8.04
N ASP A 76 -5.86 10.00 -7.11
CA ASP A 76 -7.28 9.77 -6.86
C ASP A 76 -7.84 10.69 -5.75
N ARG A 77 -9.17 10.70 -5.61
CA ARG A 77 -9.87 11.49 -4.58
C ARG A 77 -9.43 11.07 -3.17
N GLY A 78 -9.11 12.05 -2.34
CA GLY A 78 -8.82 11.85 -0.92
C GLY A 78 -7.35 11.56 -0.61
N GLN A 79 -6.43 11.66 -1.59
CA GLN A 79 -5.01 11.53 -1.32
C GLN A 79 -4.50 12.62 -0.38
N ILE A 80 -3.88 12.22 0.73
CA ILE A 80 -3.13 13.11 1.60
C ILE A 80 -1.72 13.24 1.02
N GLY A 81 -1.23 14.46 0.92
CA GLY A 81 0.15 14.76 0.54
C GLY A 81 1.06 14.89 1.75
N GLY A 82 2.11 15.69 1.63
CA GLY A 82 3.04 15.91 2.73
C GLY A 82 2.41 16.65 3.91
N SER A 83 2.68 16.16 5.12
CA SER A 83 2.39 16.88 6.37
C SER A 83 3.69 17.46 6.95
N ARG A 84 3.66 18.70 7.37
CA ARG A 84 4.84 19.42 7.86
C ARG A 84 4.47 20.34 9.00
N ILE A 85 5.26 20.35 10.08
CA ILE A 85 5.16 21.45 11.05
C ILE A 85 5.91 22.64 10.47
N VAL A 86 5.25 23.79 10.48
CA VAL A 86 5.77 25.05 9.99
C VAL A 86 5.44 26.19 10.96
N TYR A 87 6.12 27.32 10.82
CA TYR A 87 5.76 28.56 11.51
C TYR A 87 5.95 29.75 10.57
N PHE A 88 5.31 30.87 10.87
CA PHE A 88 5.49 32.13 10.17
C PHE A 88 6.52 32.99 10.86
N GLN A 89 7.50 33.48 10.07
CA GLN A 89 8.55 34.38 10.54
C GLN A 89 8.53 35.67 9.72
N ARG A 90 8.49 36.82 10.41
CA ARG A 90 8.58 38.12 9.74
C ARG A 90 10.03 38.49 9.47
N VAL A 91 10.34 38.90 8.24
CA VAL A 91 11.61 39.44 7.82
C VAL A 91 11.38 40.70 6.99
N GLY A 92 11.42 41.88 7.64
CA GLY A 92 11.12 43.15 6.98
C GLY A 92 9.69 43.18 6.38
N LYS A 93 9.58 43.33 5.06
CA LYS A 93 8.31 43.36 4.33
C LYS A 93 7.86 41.98 3.84
N LYS A 94 8.45 40.91 4.34
CA LYS A 94 8.11 39.54 4.00
C LYS A 94 7.70 38.74 5.23
N VAL A 95 6.84 37.74 5.02
CA VAL A 95 6.57 36.69 5.99
C VAL A 95 6.99 35.37 5.36
N LEU A 96 7.90 34.68 5.99
CA LEU A 96 8.43 33.39 5.56
C LEU A 96 7.64 32.27 6.22
N MET A 97 7.25 31.25 5.48
CA MET A 97 6.70 30.00 5.98
C MET A 97 7.85 28.99 6.08
N THR A 98 8.32 28.77 7.28
CA THR A 98 9.53 28.01 7.59
C THR A 98 9.19 26.67 8.22
N GLN A 99 9.77 25.59 7.71
CA GLN A 99 9.73 24.25 8.28
C GLN A 99 11.01 24.01 9.09
N PRO A 100 10.94 23.88 10.43
CA PRO A 100 12.08 23.47 11.26
C PRO A 100 12.38 21.98 11.05
N ASN A 101 13.60 21.58 11.34
CA ASN A 101 14.04 20.20 11.20
C ASN A 101 13.85 19.42 12.50
N TYR A 102 12.67 18.85 12.71
CA TYR A 102 12.36 18.06 13.91
C TYR A 102 12.98 16.65 13.92
N ASN A 103 13.64 16.23 12.86
CA ASN A 103 14.35 14.94 12.86
C ASN A 103 15.60 14.99 13.75
N PHE A 104 16.16 16.19 14.00
CA PHE A 104 17.32 16.41 14.82
C PHE A 104 16.95 17.35 15.97
N ARG A 105 17.13 16.90 17.20
CA ARG A 105 16.68 17.61 18.42
C ARG A 105 17.76 17.58 19.48
N ALA A 106 17.64 18.46 20.46
CA ALA A 106 18.25 18.32 21.78
C ALA A 106 17.11 18.37 22.81
N VAL A 107 16.76 17.23 23.38
CA VAL A 107 15.77 17.12 24.47
C VAL A 107 16.49 17.46 25.80
N THR A 108 16.71 18.75 26.06
CA THR A 108 17.46 19.28 27.16
C THR A 108 16.83 20.57 27.69
N ASN A 109 17.12 20.93 28.90
CA ASN A 109 16.76 22.24 29.49
C ASN A 109 17.76 23.36 29.18
N ASP A 110 18.90 23.04 28.51
CA ASP A 110 19.88 24.06 28.11
C ASP A 110 19.54 24.66 26.73
N PRO A 111 19.09 25.91 26.64
CA PRO A 111 18.73 26.55 25.39
C PRO A 111 19.94 26.72 24.44
N ARG A 112 21.18 26.70 24.95
CA ARG A 112 22.39 26.82 24.14
C ARG A 112 22.61 25.52 23.37
N GLU A 113 22.39 24.37 23.99
CA GLU A 113 22.47 23.06 23.36
C GLU A 113 21.37 22.90 22.28
N GLN A 114 20.12 23.28 22.60
CA GLN A 114 19.03 23.33 21.61
C GLN A 114 19.40 24.23 20.42
N LYS A 115 19.96 25.42 20.67
CA LYS A 115 20.39 26.33 19.62
C LYS A 115 21.49 25.72 18.75
N ALA A 116 22.51 25.10 19.37
CA ALA A 116 23.59 24.44 18.63
C ALA A 116 23.10 23.37 17.66
N VAL A 117 22.14 22.53 18.08
CA VAL A 117 21.53 21.53 17.21
C VAL A 117 20.71 22.19 16.10
N ASN A 118 19.86 23.16 16.41
CA ASN A 118 19.03 23.88 15.42
C ASN A 118 19.89 24.61 14.36
N GLU A 119 21.06 25.11 14.72
CA GLU A 119 21.98 25.75 13.78
C GLU A 119 22.83 24.74 12.98
N SER A 120 22.93 23.49 13.44
CA SER A 120 23.69 22.43 12.77
C SER A 120 22.91 21.78 11.62
N PHE A 121 21.59 21.87 11.63
CA PHE A 121 20.74 21.21 10.64
C PHE A 121 19.83 22.20 9.92
N ALA A 122 19.78 22.10 8.59
CA ALA A 122 19.06 23.07 7.77
C ALA A 122 17.56 23.08 8.05
N GLN A 123 16.97 24.26 8.06
CA GLN A 123 15.54 24.52 7.97
C GLN A 123 15.15 24.71 6.50
N SER A 124 13.85 24.59 6.17
CA SER A 124 13.35 24.82 4.82
C SER A 124 12.35 25.97 4.81
N ILE A 125 12.58 26.98 3.97
CA ILE A 125 11.60 28.02 3.68
C ILE A 125 10.71 27.51 2.53
N LEU A 126 9.46 27.18 2.85
CA LEU A 126 8.50 26.59 1.90
C LEU A 126 7.85 27.65 1.01
N PHE A 127 7.70 28.85 1.53
CA PHE A 127 7.11 29.98 0.79
C PHE A 127 7.45 31.32 1.43
N SER A 128 7.32 32.40 0.65
CA SER A 128 7.53 33.77 1.10
C SER A 128 6.36 34.65 0.65
N PHE A 129 5.66 35.23 1.60
CA PHE A 129 4.55 36.17 1.36
C PHE A 129 5.04 37.60 1.47
N ASN A 130 4.45 38.51 0.68
CA ASN A 130 4.65 39.93 0.84
C ASN A 130 3.61 40.48 1.84
N VAL A 131 4.02 41.42 2.69
CA VAL A 131 3.13 42.15 3.60
C VAL A 131 2.30 43.14 2.78
N GLU A 132 0.97 43.01 2.80
CA GLU A 132 0.00 43.87 2.11
C GLU A 132 -0.51 44.97 3.00
N ALA A 133 -0.77 44.67 4.27
CA ALA A 133 -1.21 45.62 5.30
C ALA A 133 -0.89 45.07 6.67
N GLU A 134 -0.93 45.91 7.71
CA GLU A 134 -0.77 45.48 9.09
C GLU A 134 -1.57 46.34 10.04
N ALA A 135 -2.04 45.75 11.15
CA ALA A 135 -2.61 46.46 12.27
C ALA A 135 -2.37 45.66 13.54
N ASP A 136 -1.94 46.36 14.62
CA ASP A 136 -1.56 45.74 15.89
C ASP A 136 -0.54 44.61 15.69
N ASN A 137 -0.90 43.39 16.08
CA ASN A 137 -0.06 42.20 15.94
C ASN A 137 -0.45 41.32 14.71
N THR A 138 -1.30 41.79 13.81
CA THR A 138 -1.82 41.06 12.66
C THR A 138 -1.20 41.58 11.37
N ILE A 139 -0.64 40.66 10.60
CA ILE A 139 -0.05 40.92 9.27
C ILE A 139 -0.97 40.33 8.22
N LEU A 140 -1.38 41.11 7.26
CA LEU A 140 -2.16 40.67 6.10
C LEU A 140 -1.22 40.35 4.94
N VAL A 141 -1.38 39.16 4.35
CA VAL A 141 -0.62 38.73 3.17
C VAL A 141 -1.55 38.23 2.07
N ASP A 142 -1.18 38.41 0.80
CA ASP A 142 -1.83 37.75 -0.34
C ASP A 142 -1.37 36.29 -0.41
N ALA A 143 -2.27 35.35 -0.09
CA ALA A 143 -1.99 33.93 -0.10
C ALA A 143 -2.33 33.25 -1.44
N THR A 144 -2.83 33.96 -2.42
CA THR A 144 -3.36 33.42 -3.67
C THR A 144 -2.32 32.59 -4.43
N SER A 145 -1.12 33.12 -4.64
CA SER A 145 -0.05 32.39 -5.35
C SER A 145 0.45 31.15 -4.59
N PHE A 146 0.41 31.17 -3.24
CA PHE A 146 0.69 30.00 -2.42
C PHE A 146 -0.33 28.89 -2.68
N LEU A 147 -1.61 29.22 -2.82
CA LEU A 147 -2.69 28.27 -3.01
C LEU A 147 -2.75 27.73 -4.44
N LEU A 148 -2.32 28.53 -5.43
CA LEU A 148 -2.32 28.13 -6.84
C LEU A 148 -1.05 27.36 -7.27
N ARG A 149 -0.23 26.89 -6.35
CA ARG A 149 0.97 26.09 -6.67
C ARG A 149 0.68 24.59 -6.73
N ASP A 150 1.47 23.82 -7.48
CA ASP A 150 1.46 22.34 -7.47
C ASP A 150 2.11 21.78 -6.19
N ALA A 151 1.41 21.91 -5.06
CA ALA A 151 1.92 21.45 -3.76
C ALA A 151 1.91 19.91 -3.60
N HIS A 152 1.12 19.19 -4.40
CA HIS A 152 0.99 17.73 -4.36
C HIS A 152 1.94 17.02 -5.33
N GLY A 153 2.61 17.78 -6.23
CA GLY A 153 3.51 17.25 -7.23
C GLY A 153 2.77 16.49 -8.35
N VAL A 154 1.64 16.99 -8.79
CA VAL A 154 0.79 16.37 -9.84
C VAL A 154 1.60 16.14 -11.12
N SER A 155 2.31 17.17 -11.59
CA SER A 155 3.18 17.08 -12.79
C SER A 155 4.25 16.01 -12.64
N ASP A 156 4.90 15.95 -11.48
CA ASP A 156 5.98 14.99 -11.21
C ASP A 156 5.47 13.56 -11.10
N LYS A 157 4.31 13.33 -10.46
CA LYS A 157 3.70 12.01 -10.35
C LYS A 157 3.35 11.45 -11.73
N ILE A 158 2.70 12.24 -12.58
CA ILE A 158 2.35 11.83 -13.96
C ILE A 158 3.62 11.47 -14.75
N ARG A 159 4.66 12.30 -14.66
CA ARG A 159 5.92 12.08 -15.35
C ARG A 159 6.66 10.81 -14.87
N ARG A 160 6.75 10.60 -13.54
CA ARG A 160 7.37 9.39 -12.96
C ARG A 160 6.68 8.10 -13.42
N MET A 161 5.36 8.15 -13.54
CA MET A 161 4.56 7.02 -14.04
C MET A 161 4.57 6.90 -15.56
N LYS A 162 5.36 7.71 -16.26
CA LYS A 162 5.46 7.74 -17.74
C LYS A 162 4.09 7.92 -18.42
N GLN A 163 3.25 8.76 -17.82
CA GLN A 163 1.90 9.04 -18.31
C GLN A 163 1.77 10.41 -18.99
N GLY A 164 2.89 11.02 -19.33
CA GLY A 164 2.97 12.27 -20.08
C GLY A 164 3.66 13.40 -19.30
N SER A 165 3.82 14.52 -19.98
CA SER A 165 4.47 15.73 -19.49
C SER A 165 3.45 16.85 -19.39
N TYR A 166 3.30 17.42 -18.18
CA TYR A 166 2.30 18.44 -17.87
C TYR A 166 2.90 19.58 -17.06
N THR A 167 2.39 20.80 -17.32
CA THR A 167 2.81 22.02 -16.62
C THR A 167 1.58 22.77 -16.09
N LEU A 168 1.66 23.27 -14.85
CA LEU A 168 0.62 24.09 -14.27
C LEU A 168 0.36 25.34 -15.12
N ASN A 169 -0.92 25.62 -15.42
CA ASN A 169 -1.37 26.79 -16.15
C ASN A 169 -2.14 27.72 -15.22
N GLU A 170 -1.51 28.80 -14.77
CA GLU A 170 -2.10 29.78 -13.86
C GLU A 170 -3.35 30.43 -14.43
N GLY A 171 -3.38 30.74 -15.73
CA GLY A 171 -4.52 31.38 -16.40
C GLY A 171 -5.78 30.49 -16.46
N ARG A 172 -5.65 29.18 -16.21
CA ARG A 172 -6.78 28.23 -16.09
C ARG A 172 -6.95 27.70 -14.68
N SER A 173 -6.33 28.34 -13.68
CA SER A 173 -6.39 27.95 -12.27
C SER A 173 -7.01 29.06 -11.44
N ALA A 174 -7.76 28.73 -10.40
CA ALA A 174 -8.46 29.69 -9.55
C ALA A 174 -8.73 29.14 -8.15
N ILE A 175 -8.96 30.03 -7.20
CA ILE A 175 -9.45 29.65 -5.85
C ILE A 175 -10.81 28.98 -5.97
N TYR A 176 -11.01 27.88 -5.25
CA TYR A 176 -12.29 27.19 -5.13
C TYR A 176 -12.98 27.56 -3.83
N ILE A 177 -13.68 28.70 -3.83
CA ILE A 177 -14.23 29.30 -2.62
C ILE A 177 -15.28 28.42 -1.92
N ALA A 178 -16.04 27.60 -2.68
CA ALA A 178 -17.08 26.74 -2.09
C ALA A 178 -16.54 25.77 -1.01
N ASN A 179 -15.26 25.36 -1.12
CA ASN A 179 -14.59 24.49 -0.15
C ASN A 179 -13.45 25.21 0.59
N THR A 180 -13.34 26.53 0.47
CA THR A 180 -12.43 27.33 1.30
C THR A 180 -13.20 27.72 2.55
N LYS A 181 -12.83 27.13 3.71
CA LYS A 181 -13.62 27.19 4.95
C LYS A 181 -12.72 27.43 6.16
N ASN A 182 -13.32 27.92 7.23
CA ASN A 182 -12.61 28.21 8.44
C ASN A 182 -13.27 27.56 9.65
N PHE A 183 -12.48 26.89 10.48
CA PHE A 183 -12.90 26.21 11.70
C PHE A 183 -12.06 26.68 12.89
N PRO A 184 -12.48 26.41 14.14
CA PRO A 184 -11.76 26.90 15.33
C PRO A 184 -10.31 26.41 15.42
N LYS A 185 -10.00 25.22 14.86
CA LYS A 185 -8.68 24.57 14.97
C LYS A 185 -7.98 24.34 13.64
N ASN A 186 -8.59 24.71 12.52
CA ASN A 186 -8.02 24.57 11.19
C ASN A 186 -8.60 25.61 10.22
N THR A 187 -7.77 26.03 9.27
CA THR A 187 -8.15 26.86 8.11
C THR A 187 -7.90 26.04 6.87
N GLU A 188 -8.95 25.85 6.08
CA GLU A 188 -8.99 24.99 4.91
C GLU A 188 -9.15 25.83 3.65
N MET A 189 -8.21 25.74 2.73
CA MET A 189 -8.21 26.53 1.50
C MET A 189 -8.07 25.61 0.29
N GLU A 190 -8.90 25.80 -0.73
CA GLU A 190 -8.93 24.93 -1.89
C GLU A 190 -8.78 25.73 -3.19
N ALA A 191 -8.03 25.17 -4.13
CA ALA A 191 -7.84 25.73 -5.46
C ALA A 191 -8.15 24.70 -6.54
N THR A 192 -8.72 25.15 -7.66
CA THR A 192 -8.82 24.39 -8.90
C THR A 192 -7.56 24.66 -9.70
N LEU A 193 -6.74 23.61 -9.94
CA LEU A 193 -5.50 23.69 -10.70
C LEU A 193 -5.62 22.95 -12.01
N THR A 194 -5.26 23.59 -13.10
CA THR A 194 -5.25 23.00 -14.44
C THR A 194 -3.82 22.87 -14.96
N PHE A 195 -3.50 21.67 -15.39
CA PHE A 195 -2.19 21.33 -15.99
C PHE A 195 -2.37 21.09 -17.49
N VAL A 196 -1.53 21.71 -18.30
CA VAL A 196 -1.57 21.61 -19.76
C VAL A 196 -0.36 20.86 -20.29
N GLY A 197 -0.57 20.12 -21.38
CA GLY A 197 0.45 19.26 -21.98
C GLY A 197 -0.19 18.08 -22.69
N GLY A 198 0.35 16.88 -22.47
CA GLY A 198 -0.33 15.63 -22.86
C GLY A 198 -0.17 15.19 -24.29
N ALA A 199 0.75 15.79 -25.07
CA ALA A 199 1.09 15.27 -26.40
C ALA A 199 1.64 13.81 -26.35
N ASP A 200 2.18 13.44 -25.20
CA ASP A 200 2.72 12.12 -24.85
C ASP A 200 1.89 11.39 -23.79
N ALA A 201 0.58 11.69 -23.68
CA ALA A 201 -0.31 11.14 -22.66
C ALA A 201 -0.37 9.61 -22.73
N GLY A 202 -0.09 8.98 -21.58
CA GLY A 202 -0.18 7.53 -21.41
C GLY A 202 -1.62 7.04 -21.22
N ARG A 203 -1.78 5.72 -21.23
CA ARG A 203 -3.09 5.05 -21.13
C ARG A 203 -3.86 5.41 -19.85
N LEU A 204 -3.19 5.55 -18.72
CA LEU A 204 -3.87 5.84 -17.44
C LEU A 204 -4.48 7.24 -17.42
N VAL A 205 -3.80 8.24 -17.98
CA VAL A 205 -4.35 9.59 -18.13
C VAL A 205 -5.46 9.61 -19.17
N SER A 206 -5.23 9.01 -20.35
CA SER A 206 -6.22 8.99 -21.44
C SER A 206 -7.52 8.28 -21.06
N ALA A 207 -7.47 7.34 -20.11
CA ALA A 207 -8.66 6.61 -19.65
C ALA A 207 -9.55 7.43 -18.69
N VAL A 208 -9.05 8.50 -18.08
CA VAL A 208 -9.75 9.26 -17.03
C VAL A 208 -9.97 10.72 -17.37
N ALA A 209 -9.13 11.33 -18.19
CA ALA A 209 -9.26 12.72 -18.57
C ALA A 209 -10.21 12.88 -19.78
N PRO A 210 -11.18 13.81 -19.76
CA PRO A 210 -12.05 14.10 -20.91
C PRO A 210 -11.25 14.57 -22.14
N THR A 211 -10.15 15.27 -21.90
CA THR A 211 -9.11 15.62 -22.88
C THR A 211 -7.75 15.47 -22.25
N THR A 212 -6.81 14.92 -23.00
CA THR A 212 -5.44 14.74 -22.50
C THR A 212 -4.62 16.03 -22.52
N GLU A 213 -5.06 17.06 -23.23
CA GLU A 213 -4.35 18.33 -23.35
C GLU A 213 -4.45 19.20 -22.09
N ALA A 214 -5.46 18.95 -21.25
CA ALA A 214 -5.71 19.73 -20.04
C ALA A 214 -6.32 18.85 -18.95
N ILE A 215 -5.59 18.65 -17.86
CA ILE A 215 -6.08 17.94 -16.67
C ILE A 215 -6.32 18.92 -15.54
N THR A 216 -7.47 18.79 -14.87
CA THR A 216 -7.82 19.65 -13.76
C THR A 216 -8.07 18.83 -12.50
N VAL A 217 -7.44 19.24 -11.40
CA VAL A 217 -7.60 18.66 -10.06
C VAL A 217 -7.95 19.77 -9.06
N ARG A 218 -8.41 19.41 -7.87
CA ARG A 218 -8.48 20.34 -6.75
C ARG A 218 -7.35 20.09 -5.80
N MET A 219 -6.65 21.16 -5.47
CA MET A 219 -5.55 21.20 -4.50
C MET A 219 -6.07 21.82 -3.22
N HIS A 220 -5.87 21.12 -2.12
CA HIS A 220 -6.31 21.55 -0.81
C HIS A 220 -5.12 21.81 0.11
N HIS A 221 -5.21 22.87 0.89
CA HIS A 221 -4.22 23.29 1.86
C HIS A 221 -4.88 23.46 3.23
N SER A 222 -4.40 22.67 4.19
CA SER A 222 -4.88 22.70 5.58
C SER A 222 -3.83 23.33 6.49
N PHE A 223 -4.20 24.36 7.24
CA PHE A 223 -3.44 24.90 8.36
C PHE A 223 -4.11 24.47 9.65
N VAL A 224 -3.43 23.67 10.46
CA VAL A 224 -4.05 22.96 11.59
C VAL A 224 -3.32 23.33 12.89
N GLU A 225 -4.09 23.70 13.92
CA GLU A 225 -3.56 23.91 15.27
C GLU A 225 -2.94 22.61 15.78
N LEU A 226 -1.70 22.69 16.29
CA LEU A 226 -1.06 21.54 16.94
C LEU A 226 -1.74 21.23 18.29
N PRO A 227 -1.79 19.95 18.69
CA PRO A 227 -2.24 19.56 20.02
C PRO A 227 -1.42 20.20 21.12
N ASP A 228 -1.99 20.24 22.34
CA ASP A 228 -1.24 20.66 23.52
C ASP A 228 -0.08 19.71 23.84
N ASN A 229 0.85 20.15 24.70
CA ASN A 229 2.06 19.41 25.08
C ASN A 229 1.82 18.35 26.18
N ASN A 230 0.56 17.98 26.48
CA ASN A 230 0.21 17.04 27.57
C ASN A 230 0.14 15.58 27.08
N TYR A 231 0.41 15.33 25.80
CA TYR A 231 0.42 13.98 25.25
C TYR A 231 1.59 13.17 25.81
N GLN A 232 1.31 11.95 26.27
CA GLN A 232 2.31 11.03 26.78
C GLN A 232 2.75 10.11 25.64
N THR A 233 4.00 10.27 25.22
CA THR A 233 4.60 9.41 24.19
C THR A 233 4.76 7.98 24.71
N ARG A 234 4.85 7.01 23.80
CA ARG A 234 5.16 5.61 24.11
C ARG A 234 6.31 5.14 23.22
N ASN A 235 7.28 4.46 23.81
CA ASN A 235 8.44 3.96 23.10
C ASN A 235 8.01 2.96 22.02
N TYR A 236 8.68 2.99 20.91
CA TYR A 236 8.60 1.99 19.86
C TYR A 236 9.32 0.70 20.32
N ASP A 237 8.73 -0.44 20.00
CA ASP A 237 9.38 -1.75 20.13
C ASP A 237 9.14 -2.52 18.82
N ILE A 238 10.19 -3.14 18.30
CA ILE A 238 10.15 -3.84 17.01
C ILE A 238 9.15 -5.00 16.97
N ARG A 239 8.68 -5.48 18.13
CA ARG A 239 7.71 -6.56 18.31
C ARG A 239 6.27 -6.04 18.40
N SER A 240 6.07 -4.72 18.50
CA SER A 240 4.77 -4.12 18.82
C SER A 240 3.81 -4.02 17.64
N GLY A 241 4.32 -3.96 16.41
CA GLY A 241 3.54 -3.80 15.18
C GLY A 241 3.00 -2.38 14.93
N PHE A 242 3.49 -1.38 15.64
CA PHE A 242 3.12 0.02 15.42
C PHE A 242 4.00 0.70 14.39
N PHE A 243 3.44 1.64 13.64
CA PHE A 243 4.24 2.68 12.99
C PHE A 243 4.89 3.57 14.03
N GLY A 244 6.09 4.06 13.73
CA GLY A 244 6.84 4.92 14.62
C GLY A 244 7.31 6.22 13.96
N THR A 245 7.58 7.20 14.82
CA THR A 245 8.31 8.41 14.47
C THR A 245 9.72 8.31 15.03
N THR A 246 10.72 8.40 14.15
CA THR A 246 12.14 8.37 14.51
C THR A 246 12.70 9.78 14.53
N TYR A 247 13.54 10.07 15.52
CA TYR A 247 14.31 11.30 15.60
C TYR A 247 15.66 11.07 16.29
N TYR A 248 16.62 11.98 16.07
CA TYR A 248 17.94 11.94 16.67
C TYR A 248 18.02 12.98 17.78
N ASP A 249 18.23 12.52 19.02
CA ASP A 249 18.30 13.35 20.22
C ASP A 249 19.75 13.57 20.65
N TYR A 250 20.30 14.71 20.30
CA TYR A 250 21.66 15.12 20.65
C TYR A 250 21.82 15.54 22.11
N GLY A 251 20.73 15.68 22.86
CA GLY A 251 20.73 15.87 24.32
C GLY A 251 20.84 14.56 25.10
N SER A 252 20.87 13.40 24.42
CA SER A 252 21.06 12.10 25.07
C SER A 252 22.46 11.97 25.67
N ASP A 253 22.59 11.23 26.77
CA ASP A 253 23.90 10.87 27.32
C ASP A 253 24.73 10.13 26.26
N PHE A 254 26.04 10.38 26.20
CA PHE A 254 26.94 9.79 25.20
C PHE A 254 27.01 8.24 25.24
N SER A 255 26.59 7.63 26.34
CA SER A 255 26.51 6.18 26.50
C SER A 255 25.20 5.58 25.94
N GLU A 256 24.20 6.43 25.60
CA GLU A 256 22.91 6.05 25.09
C GLU A 256 22.81 6.32 23.59
N PRO A 257 22.02 5.51 22.83
CA PRO A 257 21.75 5.81 21.43
C PRO A 257 21.08 7.17 21.27
N ILE A 258 21.56 7.97 20.31
CA ILE A 258 20.91 9.23 19.96
C ILE A 258 19.63 9.01 19.15
N GLU A 259 19.50 7.89 18.46
CA GLU A 259 18.29 7.52 17.73
C GLU A 259 17.19 7.11 18.71
N LYS A 260 16.07 7.82 18.66
CA LYS A 260 14.90 7.58 19.50
C LYS A 260 13.71 7.28 18.60
N MET A 261 12.89 6.33 19.02
CA MET A 261 11.66 5.95 18.31
C MET A 261 10.47 5.94 19.26
N ILE A 262 9.37 6.52 18.81
CA ILE A 262 8.08 6.54 19.51
C ILE A 262 6.98 6.04 18.59
N ILE A 263 5.97 5.35 19.13
CA ILE A 263 4.85 4.88 18.30
C ILE A 263 3.90 6.01 17.94
N ASN A 264 3.25 5.87 16.78
CA ASN A 264 2.18 6.76 16.37
C ASN A 264 0.84 6.20 16.86
N ARG A 265 0.07 6.99 17.62
CA ARG A 265 -1.25 6.58 18.15
C ARG A 265 -2.13 7.77 18.48
N HIS A 266 -3.45 7.57 18.53
CA HIS A 266 -4.38 8.58 19.04
C HIS A 266 -4.20 8.81 20.53
N ARG A 267 -4.50 10.03 20.99
CA ARG A 267 -4.64 10.32 22.42
C ARG A 267 -5.88 9.61 22.95
N LEU A 268 -5.70 8.80 23.95
CA LEU A 268 -6.79 8.11 24.66
C LEU A 268 -6.45 8.05 26.15
N GLN A 269 -7.37 8.44 27.01
CA GLN A 269 -7.21 8.50 28.47
C GLN A 269 -8.48 8.01 29.14
N LYS A 270 -8.36 7.20 30.21
CA LYS A 270 -9.47 6.78 31.04
C LYS A 270 -10.07 7.96 31.81
N LYS A 271 -11.39 8.03 31.92
CA LYS A 271 -12.06 8.96 32.83
C LYS A 271 -11.74 8.66 34.29
N ASP A 272 -11.71 7.36 34.63
CA ASP A 272 -11.34 6.85 35.95
C ASP A 272 -10.09 5.97 35.81
N THR A 273 -8.94 6.52 36.15
CA THR A 273 -7.64 5.82 36.05
C THR A 273 -7.47 4.74 37.13
N SER A 274 -8.34 4.70 38.17
CA SER A 274 -8.34 3.66 39.21
C SER A 274 -9.13 2.43 38.83
N ALA A 275 -10.07 2.57 37.89
CA ALA A 275 -10.92 1.47 37.45
C ALA A 275 -10.21 0.54 36.46
N ALA A 276 -10.39 -0.77 36.61
CA ALA A 276 -9.92 -1.75 35.67
C ALA A 276 -10.49 -1.49 34.25
N VAL A 277 -11.80 -1.14 34.18
CA VAL A 277 -12.49 -0.76 32.95
C VAL A 277 -13.14 0.61 33.16
N SER A 278 -12.86 1.56 32.20
CA SER A 278 -13.40 2.93 32.25
C SER A 278 -13.83 3.39 30.89
N GLU A 279 -14.76 4.31 30.79
CA GLU A 279 -14.95 5.11 29.58
C GLU A 279 -13.72 5.98 29.32
N ALA A 280 -13.52 6.37 28.06
CA ALA A 280 -12.50 7.36 27.70
C ALA A 280 -12.97 8.79 28.01
N VAL A 281 -12.03 9.69 28.35
CA VAL A 281 -12.29 11.14 28.44
C VAL A 281 -12.85 11.65 27.12
N LYS A 282 -12.24 11.23 26.00
CA LYS A 282 -12.70 11.48 24.63
C LYS A 282 -12.55 10.18 23.84
N PRO A 283 -13.64 9.57 23.35
CA PRO A 283 -13.57 8.39 22.51
C PRO A 283 -12.96 8.72 21.15
N ILE A 284 -12.31 7.73 20.53
CA ILE A 284 -11.89 7.78 19.14
C ILE A 284 -13.13 7.50 18.28
N VAL A 285 -13.54 8.45 17.44
CA VAL A 285 -14.73 8.31 16.59
C VAL A 285 -14.35 8.43 15.14
N TYR A 286 -14.73 7.45 14.32
CA TYR A 286 -14.63 7.48 12.87
C TYR A 286 -15.98 7.72 12.23
N TYR A 287 -15.98 8.44 11.11
CA TYR A 287 -17.19 8.80 10.40
C TYR A 287 -17.13 8.30 8.96
N LEU A 288 -18.16 7.54 8.57
CA LEU A 288 -18.30 7.03 7.20
C LEU A 288 -18.92 8.11 6.31
N ASP A 289 -18.35 8.28 5.12
CA ASP A 289 -18.83 9.16 4.03
C ASP A 289 -20.31 8.87 3.70
N ASN A 290 -21.13 9.90 3.70
CA ASN A 290 -22.57 9.82 3.39
C ASN A 290 -22.87 9.31 1.98
N GLY A 291 -21.93 9.42 1.04
CA GLY A 291 -22.02 8.91 -0.32
C GLY A 291 -21.92 7.38 -0.44
N THR A 292 -21.72 6.66 0.67
CA THR A 292 -21.59 5.19 0.66
C THR A 292 -22.96 4.51 0.50
N PRO A 293 -23.19 3.69 -0.55
CA PRO A 293 -24.49 3.02 -0.78
C PRO A 293 -24.68 1.77 0.08
N GLU A 294 -25.95 1.35 0.29
CA GLU A 294 -26.26 0.02 0.83
C GLU A 294 -26.05 -1.07 -0.25
N PRO A 295 -25.64 -2.29 0.15
CA PRO A 295 -25.35 -2.81 1.50
C PRO A 295 -23.91 -2.57 1.97
N ILE A 296 -23.14 -1.83 1.20
CA ILE A 296 -21.73 -1.53 1.47
C ILE A 296 -21.59 -0.71 2.75
N ARG A 297 -22.45 0.30 2.93
CA ARG A 297 -22.51 1.15 4.12
C ARG A 297 -22.58 0.32 5.40
N SER A 298 -23.56 -0.57 5.51
CA SER A 298 -23.72 -1.45 6.68
C SER A 298 -22.50 -2.33 6.93
N ALA A 299 -21.90 -2.89 5.86
CA ALA A 299 -20.71 -3.73 5.99
C ALA A 299 -19.49 -2.93 6.50
N LEU A 300 -19.28 -1.70 5.99
CA LEU A 300 -18.16 -0.87 6.42
C LEU A 300 -18.29 -0.38 7.86
N LEU A 301 -19.51 0.03 8.28
CA LEU A 301 -19.77 0.43 9.67
C LEU A 301 -19.52 -0.73 10.64
N GLU A 302 -20.02 -1.93 10.30
CA GLU A 302 -19.84 -3.13 11.11
C GLU A 302 -18.36 -3.52 11.23
N GLY A 303 -17.67 -3.68 10.09
CA GLY A 303 -16.27 -4.12 10.08
C GLY A 303 -15.32 -3.13 10.77
N ALA A 304 -15.44 -1.83 10.47
CA ALA A 304 -14.67 -0.80 11.16
C ALA A 304 -14.95 -0.78 12.66
N GLY A 305 -16.19 -1.05 13.06
CA GLY A 305 -16.63 -1.09 14.46
C GLY A 305 -16.02 -2.24 15.30
N TRP A 306 -15.46 -3.27 14.66
CA TRP A 306 -14.85 -4.41 15.38
C TRP A 306 -13.71 -3.98 16.31
N TRP A 307 -13.01 -2.89 16.03
CA TRP A 307 -11.92 -2.39 16.86
C TRP A 307 -12.33 -2.08 18.30
N ASN A 308 -13.63 -1.79 18.57
CA ASN A 308 -14.08 -1.59 19.96
C ASN A 308 -13.75 -2.79 20.86
N GLN A 309 -13.76 -4.03 20.34
CA GLN A 309 -13.38 -5.24 21.08
C GLN A 309 -11.92 -5.19 21.57
N ALA A 310 -11.02 -4.60 20.76
CA ALA A 310 -9.61 -4.46 21.12
C ALA A 310 -9.41 -3.37 22.19
N PHE A 311 -10.17 -2.29 22.14
CA PHE A 311 -10.17 -1.26 23.19
C PHE A 311 -10.81 -1.75 24.49
N GLU A 312 -11.82 -2.61 24.41
CA GLU A 312 -12.39 -3.29 25.62
C GLU A 312 -11.34 -4.20 26.26
N ALA A 313 -10.58 -4.96 25.48
CA ALA A 313 -9.46 -5.76 25.99
C ALA A 313 -8.36 -4.90 26.64
N ALA A 314 -8.17 -3.65 26.19
CA ALA A 314 -7.26 -2.69 26.79
C ALA A 314 -7.84 -1.97 28.03
N GLY A 315 -9.01 -2.37 28.51
CA GLY A 315 -9.66 -1.82 29.72
C GLY A 315 -10.45 -0.54 29.48
N TYR A 316 -10.97 -0.34 28.27
CA TYR A 316 -11.86 0.79 27.96
C TYR A 316 -13.27 0.30 27.65
N LYS A 317 -14.27 1.16 27.88
CA LYS A 317 -15.67 0.93 27.51
C LYS A 317 -16.08 1.96 26.47
N ASN A 318 -16.62 1.50 25.34
CA ASN A 318 -17.11 2.36 24.25
C ASN A 318 -16.10 3.42 23.78
N ALA A 319 -14.80 3.14 23.87
CA ALA A 319 -13.75 4.10 23.56
C ALA A 319 -13.46 4.23 22.05
N PHE A 320 -13.89 3.26 21.25
CA PHE A 320 -13.82 3.32 19.79
C PHE A 320 -15.24 3.21 19.21
N GLN A 321 -15.60 4.13 18.30
CA GLN A 321 -16.94 4.22 17.73
C GLN A 321 -16.86 4.53 16.24
N VAL A 322 -17.80 3.96 15.45
CA VAL A 322 -17.95 4.28 14.04
C VAL A 322 -19.37 4.74 13.78
N LYS A 323 -19.54 5.85 13.07
CA LYS A 323 -20.84 6.49 12.82
C LYS A 323 -20.95 6.99 11.39
N MET A 324 -22.15 7.28 10.92
CA MET A 324 -22.32 8.09 9.72
C MET A 324 -21.93 9.54 10.02
N LEU A 325 -21.32 10.21 9.03
CA LEU A 325 -21.05 11.63 9.15
C LEU A 325 -22.40 12.39 9.23
N PRO A 326 -22.63 13.24 10.25
CA PRO A 326 -23.83 14.07 10.29
C PRO A 326 -23.92 15.00 9.08
N ASP A 327 -25.11 15.23 8.54
CA ASP A 327 -25.30 16.09 7.37
C ASP A 327 -24.85 17.54 7.61
N SER A 328 -24.86 17.98 8.87
CA SER A 328 -24.38 19.32 9.28
C SER A 328 -22.85 19.38 9.50
N ALA A 329 -22.16 18.26 9.49
CA ALA A 329 -20.72 18.21 9.71
C ALA A 329 -19.95 18.34 8.40
N ASP A 330 -18.79 19.00 8.48
CA ASP A 330 -17.86 19.09 7.35
C ASP A 330 -16.72 18.08 7.53
N PRO A 331 -16.47 17.18 6.57
CA PRO A 331 -15.38 16.21 6.66
C PRO A 331 -13.98 16.84 6.71
N MET A 332 -13.84 18.11 6.32
CA MET A 332 -12.59 18.87 6.41
C MET A 332 -12.26 19.29 7.84
N ASP A 333 -13.24 19.39 8.73
CA ASP A 333 -12.99 19.73 10.13
C ASP A 333 -12.11 18.64 10.76
N ILE A 334 -10.99 19.06 11.33
CA ILE A 334 -9.97 18.18 11.92
C ILE A 334 -10.52 17.25 13.03
N ARG A 335 -11.66 17.59 13.59
CA ARG A 335 -12.29 16.78 14.66
C ARG A 335 -12.90 15.46 14.17
N TYR A 336 -13.03 15.27 12.83
CA TYR A 336 -13.62 14.07 12.26
C TYR A 336 -12.55 13.18 11.62
N ASN A 337 -12.34 11.97 12.16
CA ASN A 337 -11.63 10.91 11.43
C ASN A 337 -12.58 10.34 10.37
N MET A 338 -12.09 10.12 9.15
CA MET A 338 -12.94 9.82 8.01
C MET A 338 -12.69 8.43 7.41
N ILE A 339 -13.77 7.78 7.00
CA ILE A 339 -13.76 6.60 6.13
C ILE A 339 -14.42 7.01 4.80
N ASN A 340 -13.60 7.18 3.76
CA ASN A 340 -14.04 7.64 2.45
C ASN A 340 -14.32 6.47 1.52
N TRP A 341 -15.45 6.53 0.79
CA TRP A 341 -15.78 5.62 -0.30
C TRP A 341 -15.49 6.30 -1.63
N VAL A 342 -14.52 5.78 -2.41
CA VAL A 342 -14.05 6.45 -3.62
C VAL A 342 -14.25 5.61 -4.88
N HIS A 343 -14.47 6.30 -6.01
CA HIS A 343 -14.57 5.69 -7.33
C HIS A 343 -13.30 5.95 -8.14
N ARG A 344 -12.84 4.93 -8.88
CA ARG A 344 -11.63 4.97 -9.71
C ARG A 344 -11.89 4.29 -11.03
N SER A 345 -11.11 4.60 -12.07
CA SER A 345 -11.22 3.97 -13.39
C SER A 345 -10.57 2.58 -13.44
N THR A 346 -9.59 2.35 -12.59
CA THR A 346 -8.84 1.09 -12.49
C THR A 346 -9.07 0.44 -11.13
N ARG A 347 -8.65 -0.82 -10.98
CA ARG A 347 -8.91 -1.59 -9.77
C ARG A 347 -8.28 -0.99 -8.52
N GLY A 348 -7.07 -0.47 -8.53
CA GLY A 348 -6.41 0.20 -7.43
C GLY A 348 -6.44 -0.54 -6.08
N TRP A 349 -5.90 0.08 -5.05
CA TRP A 349 -5.87 -0.46 -3.68
C TRP A 349 -6.55 0.50 -2.69
N SER A 350 -6.93 -0.01 -1.53
CA SER A 350 -7.41 0.78 -0.39
C SER A 350 -6.22 1.18 0.48
N TYR A 351 -6.38 2.19 1.32
CA TYR A 351 -5.33 2.60 2.25
C TYR A 351 -5.90 3.36 3.45
N GLY A 352 -5.20 3.23 4.61
CA GLY A 352 -5.40 4.03 5.80
C GLY A 352 -4.18 4.93 6.03
N MET A 353 -4.39 6.24 6.14
CA MET A 353 -3.34 7.24 6.40
C MET A 353 -3.64 8.03 7.66
N THR A 354 -2.59 8.57 8.29
CA THR A 354 -2.72 9.43 9.46
C THR A 354 -2.07 10.78 9.25
N ILE A 355 -2.65 11.79 9.84
CA ILE A 355 -2.01 13.09 10.09
C ILE A 355 -1.54 13.04 11.53
N SER A 356 -0.23 13.00 11.74
CA SER A 356 0.38 12.88 13.07
C SER A 356 1.29 14.07 13.36
N ASP A 357 1.39 14.40 14.65
CA ASP A 357 2.38 15.37 15.13
C ASP A 357 3.76 14.70 15.17
N PRO A 358 4.72 15.08 14.31
CA PRO A 358 6.04 14.45 14.28
C PRO A 358 6.89 14.74 15.52
N ARG A 359 6.46 15.64 16.40
CA ARG A 359 7.15 15.89 17.69
C ARG A 359 6.87 14.79 18.70
N THR A 360 5.66 14.17 18.63
CA THR A 360 5.13 13.31 19.70
C THR A 360 4.60 11.97 19.21
N GLY A 361 4.33 11.82 17.92
CA GLY A 361 3.62 10.65 17.36
C GLY A 361 2.10 10.67 17.64
N GLU A 362 1.54 11.77 18.20
CA GLU A 362 0.08 11.86 18.39
C GLU A 362 -0.64 11.93 17.06
N ILE A 363 -1.54 10.99 16.80
CA ILE A 363 -2.41 11.00 15.61
C ILE A 363 -3.49 12.06 15.81
N ILE A 364 -3.50 13.07 14.96
CA ILE A 364 -4.46 14.18 14.98
C ILE A 364 -5.73 13.79 14.22
N LYS A 365 -5.57 13.13 13.07
CA LYS A 365 -6.67 12.67 12.22
C LYS A 365 -6.28 11.38 11.51
N GLY A 366 -7.18 10.40 11.53
CA GLY A 366 -7.13 9.21 10.68
C GLY A 366 -8.01 9.39 9.44
N GLN A 367 -7.53 8.91 8.30
CA GLN A 367 -8.27 8.94 7.04
C GLN A 367 -8.13 7.63 6.30
N VAL A 368 -9.24 6.93 6.16
CA VAL A 368 -9.37 5.69 5.39
C VAL A 368 -9.93 5.99 4.02
N THR A 369 -9.40 5.34 2.98
CA THR A 369 -9.87 5.45 1.60
C THR A 369 -10.13 4.06 1.01
N LEU A 370 -11.39 3.76 0.71
CA LEU A 370 -11.85 2.47 0.21
C LEU A 370 -12.33 2.58 -1.24
N GLY A 371 -11.75 1.79 -2.14
CA GLY A 371 -12.08 1.80 -3.56
C GLY A 371 -13.32 0.96 -3.90
N SER A 372 -14.27 1.51 -4.65
CA SER A 372 -15.53 0.86 -4.99
C SER A 372 -15.39 -0.36 -5.92
N LEU A 373 -14.31 -0.47 -6.68
CA LEU A 373 -14.06 -1.62 -7.56
C LEU A 373 -13.67 -2.88 -6.77
N ARG A 374 -13.26 -2.71 -5.50
CA ARG A 374 -12.88 -3.82 -4.63
C ARG A 374 -13.97 -4.87 -4.53
N VAL A 375 -15.17 -4.48 -4.15
CA VAL A 375 -16.29 -5.42 -3.96
C VAL A 375 -16.69 -6.11 -5.28
N ARG A 376 -16.51 -5.45 -6.43
CA ARG A 376 -16.76 -6.03 -7.74
C ARG A 376 -15.73 -7.09 -8.12
N GLN A 377 -14.47 -6.85 -7.76
CA GLN A 377 -13.39 -7.81 -7.99
C GLN A 377 -13.56 -9.06 -7.10
N ASP A 378 -13.87 -8.89 -5.82
CA ASP A 378 -14.16 -10.00 -4.93
C ASP A 378 -15.37 -10.83 -5.46
N TYR A 379 -16.42 -10.16 -5.91
CA TYR A 379 -17.58 -10.81 -6.53
C TYR A 379 -17.20 -11.61 -7.79
N LEU A 380 -16.30 -11.08 -8.63
CA LEU A 380 -15.79 -11.76 -9.83
C LEU A 380 -15.01 -13.02 -9.47
N ILE A 381 -14.11 -12.94 -8.46
CA ILE A 381 -13.33 -14.09 -7.96
C ILE A 381 -14.28 -15.20 -7.50
N PHE A 382 -15.31 -14.88 -6.69
CA PHE A 382 -16.26 -15.89 -6.21
C PHE A 382 -17.16 -16.42 -7.33
N THR A 383 -17.51 -15.60 -8.31
CA THR A 383 -18.21 -16.04 -9.53
C THR A 383 -17.38 -17.07 -10.28
N SER A 384 -16.07 -16.84 -10.41
CA SER A 384 -15.18 -17.75 -11.12
C SER A 384 -15.07 -19.15 -10.47
N LEU A 385 -15.22 -19.21 -9.14
CA LEU A 385 -15.17 -20.47 -8.40
C LEU A 385 -16.48 -21.27 -8.44
N LEU A 386 -17.60 -20.60 -8.61
CA LEU A 386 -18.94 -21.23 -8.45
C LEU A 386 -19.66 -21.48 -9.76
N SER A 387 -19.35 -20.73 -10.84
CA SER A 387 -20.14 -20.72 -12.09
C SER A 387 -21.67 -20.70 -11.80
N PRO A 388 -22.18 -19.63 -11.14
CA PRO A 388 -23.41 -19.68 -10.34
C PRO A 388 -24.70 -19.38 -11.10
N TYR A 389 -24.69 -19.23 -12.44
CA TYR A 389 -25.82 -18.72 -13.20
C TYR A 389 -26.57 -19.83 -13.97
N MET A 390 -27.24 -20.74 -13.28
CA MET A 390 -28.13 -21.72 -13.97
C MET A 390 -29.30 -21.02 -14.67
N ASN A 391 -29.48 -21.28 -15.95
CA ASN A 391 -30.47 -20.59 -16.81
C ASN A 391 -30.34 -19.06 -16.75
N GLY A 392 -29.11 -18.56 -16.57
CA GLY A 392 -28.78 -17.12 -16.52
C GLY A 392 -29.18 -16.36 -15.24
N LYS A 393 -29.67 -17.06 -14.23
CA LYS A 393 -30.00 -16.48 -12.91
C LYS A 393 -29.08 -17.02 -11.84
N PRO A 394 -28.68 -16.18 -10.84
CA PRO A 394 -27.88 -16.65 -9.74
C PRO A 394 -28.66 -17.69 -8.92
N VAL A 395 -28.07 -18.86 -8.69
CA VAL A 395 -28.64 -19.92 -7.84
C VAL A 395 -28.21 -19.84 -6.39
N THR A 396 -27.36 -18.86 -6.03
CA THR A 396 -26.82 -18.67 -4.68
C THR A 396 -26.42 -17.23 -4.43
N ASP A 397 -26.57 -16.79 -3.18
CA ASP A 397 -26.07 -15.49 -2.69
C ASP A 397 -24.64 -15.56 -2.12
N LYS A 398 -23.98 -16.72 -2.20
CA LYS A 398 -22.64 -16.93 -1.61
C LYS A 398 -21.62 -15.89 -2.08
N MET A 399 -21.60 -15.51 -3.37
CA MET A 399 -20.70 -14.48 -3.91
C MET A 399 -20.89 -13.15 -3.23
N ARG A 400 -22.16 -12.69 -3.11
CA ARG A 400 -22.51 -11.43 -2.47
C ARG A 400 -22.14 -11.42 -0.99
N THR A 401 -22.49 -12.49 -0.29
CA THR A 401 -22.19 -12.66 1.15
C THR A 401 -20.69 -12.66 1.39
N ALA A 402 -19.92 -13.44 0.64
CA ALA A 402 -18.47 -13.49 0.76
C ALA A 402 -17.79 -12.15 0.45
N SER A 403 -18.25 -11.44 -0.59
CA SER A 403 -17.74 -10.10 -0.94
C SER A 403 -18.00 -9.07 0.17
N LEU A 404 -19.19 -9.12 0.82
CA LEU A 404 -19.48 -8.24 1.96
C LEU A 404 -18.68 -8.61 3.21
N HIS A 405 -18.40 -9.91 3.44
CA HIS A 405 -17.49 -10.34 4.52
C HIS A 405 -16.08 -9.79 4.30
N ARG A 406 -15.56 -9.89 3.07
CA ARG A 406 -14.26 -9.30 2.74
C ARG A 406 -14.24 -7.79 2.97
N LEU A 407 -15.34 -7.12 2.64
CA LEU A 407 -15.44 -5.67 2.81
C LEU A 407 -15.44 -5.26 4.30
N ARG A 408 -16.08 -6.06 5.18
CA ARG A 408 -16.00 -5.87 6.65
C ARG A 408 -14.57 -5.99 7.15
N GLN A 409 -13.89 -7.07 6.77
CA GLN A 409 -12.50 -7.31 7.14
C GLN A 409 -11.57 -6.21 6.60
N LEU A 410 -11.79 -5.74 5.37
CA LEU A 410 -11.04 -4.62 4.79
C LEU A 410 -11.26 -3.32 5.57
N ALA A 411 -12.51 -3.01 5.95
CA ALA A 411 -12.79 -1.82 6.74
C ALA A 411 -12.05 -1.84 8.09
N ALA A 412 -12.02 -3.01 8.75
CA ALA A 412 -11.25 -3.19 9.97
C ALA A 412 -9.75 -3.02 9.70
N HIS A 413 -9.22 -3.60 8.63
CA HIS A 413 -7.82 -3.50 8.22
C HIS A 413 -7.36 -2.05 8.02
N GLU A 414 -8.06 -1.29 7.18
CA GLU A 414 -7.69 0.10 6.87
C GLU A 414 -7.82 1.03 8.09
N VAL A 415 -8.81 0.78 8.95
CA VAL A 415 -8.92 1.49 10.23
C VAL A 415 -7.74 1.16 11.14
N GLY A 416 -7.28 -0.10 11.17
CA GLY A 416 -6.12 -0.51 11.94
C GLY A 416 -4.87 0.31 11.64
N HIS A 417 -4.61 0.61 10.37
CA HIS A 417 -3.52 1.50 9.97
C HIS A 417 -3.67 2.90 10.57
N THR A 418 -4.88 3.41 10.60
CA THR A 418 -5.14 4.73 11.18
C THR A 418 -5.17 4.74 12.71
N LEU A 419 -5.12 3.57 13.36
CA LEU A 419 -4.85 3.40 14.79
C LEU A 419 -3.35 3.25 15.09
N GLY A 420 -2.51 3.27 14.07
CA GLY A 420 -1.04 3.18 14.18
C GLY A 420 -0.43 1.82 13.86
N LEU A 421 -1.21 0.84 13.39
CA LEU A 421 -0.74 -0.53 13.17
C LEU A 421 -0.18 -0.76 11.77
N GLN A 422 0.93 -1.47 11.69
CA GLN A 422 1.53 -2.00 10.46
C GLN A 422 0.83 -3.30 10.04
N HIS A 423 1.11 -3.79 8.83
CA HIS A 423 0.73 -5.14 8.43
C HIS A 423 1.39 -6.19 9.32
N ASN A 424 0.65 -7.27 9.62
CA ASN A 424 1.18 -8.46 10.27
C ASN A 424 0.91 -9.71 9.42
N TYR A 425 1.89 -10.10 8.61
CA TYR A 425 1.78 -11.23 7.69
C TYR A 425 2.01 -12.62 8.32
N ALA A 426 2.31 -12.67 9.62
CA ALA A 426 2.44 -13.93 10.35
C ALA A 426 1.12 -14.40 11.00
N SER A 427 -0.01 -13.77 10.69
CA SER A 427 -1.27 -14.03 11.38
C SER A 427 -1.94 -15.34 10.95
N SER A 428 -1.80 -15.75 9.70
CA SER A 428 -2.36 -17.00 9.17
C SER A 428 -1.77 -18.25 9.85
N PHE A 429 -0.52 -18.16 10.32
CA PHE A 429 0.14 -19.21 11.11
C PHE A 429 -0.60 -19.51 12.42
N ASN A 430 -1.25 -18.51 13.03
CA ASN A 430 -1.98 -18.65 14.28
C ASN A 430 -3.48 -18.32 14.10
N ASP A 431 -4.17 -19.12 13.35
CA ASP A 431 -5.63 -19.07 13.12
C ASP A 431 -6.14 -17.67 12.71
N ARG A 432 -5.43 -16.98 11.83
CA ARG A 432 -5.77 -15.63 11.36
C ARG A 432 -5.87 -14.62 12.51
N ALA A 433 -4.85 -14.60 13.34
CA ALA A 433 -4.81 -13.83 14.59
C ALA A 433 -4.89 -12.30 14.41
N SER A 434 -4.87 -11.77 13.17
CA SER A 434 -4.90 -10.34 12.90
C SER A 434 -5.70 -9.98 11.65
N VAL A 435 -6.47 -8.89 11.73
CA VAL A 435 -7.07 -8.25 10.54
C VAL A 435 -6.04 -7.45 9.75
N MET A 436 -4.83 -7.21 10.30
CA MET A 436 -3.74 -6.50 9.64
C MET A 436 -2.96 -7.36 8.64
N ASP A 437 -3.48 -8.53 8.30
CA ASP A 437 -3.00 -9.42 7.26
C ASP A 437 -3.79 -9.25 5.95
N TYR A 438 -3.30 -9.85 4.86
CA TYR A 438 -4.03 -10.04 3.61
C TYR A 438 -4.56 -11.47 3.53
N PRO A 439 -5.77 -11.76 4.04
CA PRO A 439 -6.26 -13.12 4.04
C PRO A 439 -6.73 -13.54 2.64
N HIS A 440 -6.28 -14.71 2.18
CA HIS A 440 -6.94 -15.40 1.07
C HIS A 440 -8.32 -15.92 1.52
N PRO A 441 -9.34 -15.98 0.66
CA PRO A 441 -10.60 -16.61 1.04
C PRO A 441 -10.38 -18.07 1.46
N ASN A 442 -10.81 -18.45 2.66
CA ASN A 442 -10.70 -19.82 3.14
C ASN A 442 -11.83 -20.67 2.55
N ILE A 443 -11.55 -21.21 1.40
CA ILE A 443 -12.45 -22.01 0.58
C ILE A 443 -11.82 -23.39 0.42
N PHE A 444 -12.63 -24.44 0.50
CA PHE A 444 -12.18 -25.82 0.36
C PHE A 444 -13.25 -26.67 -0.32
N VAL A 445 -12.86 -27.85 -0.79
CA VAL A 445 -13.79 -28.85 -1.30
C VAL A 445 -14.19 -29.74 -0.12
N ASN A 446 -15.50 -29.77 0.22
CA ASN A 446 -16.03 -30.55 1.31
C ASN A 446 -16.13 -32.05 0.96
N GLU A 447 -16.52 -32.88 1.92
CA GLU A 447 -16.67 -34.33 1.74
C GLU A 447 -17.69 -34.75 0.67
N LYS A 448 -18.63 -33.84 0.34
CA LYS A 448 -19.60 -34.03 -0.76
C LYS A 448 -19.05 -33.66 -2.13
N GLY A 449 -17.80 -33.20 -2.21
CA GLY A 449 -17.18 -32.71 -3.43
C GLY A 449 -17.67 -31.32 -3.87
N GLU A 450 -18.26 -30.53 -2.97
CA GLU A 450 -18.74 -29.18 -3.24
C GLU A 450 -17.75 -28.12 -2.70
N ILE A 451 -17.72 -26.96 -3.37
CA ILE A 451 -16.92 -25.83 -2.90
C ILE A 451 -17.63 -25.15 -1.72
N ASP A 452 -16.98 -25.17 -0.56
CA ASP A 452 -17.50 -24.66 0.70
C ASP A 452 -17.06 -23.22 0.97
N PHE A 453 -18.02 -22.35 1.36
CA PHE A 453 -17.86 -20.93 1.65
C PHE A 453 -18.22 -20.57 3.10
N THR A 454 -18.39 -21.54 3.99
CA THR A 454 -18.95 -21.31 5.35
C THR A 454 -18.04 -20.46 6.24
N LYS A 455 -16.73 -20.55 6.05
CA LYS A 455 -15.72 -19.83 6.86
C LYS A 455 -14.77 -18.99 5.98
N VAL A 456 -15.33 -18.29 5.00
CA VAL A 456 -14.53 -17.60 3.98
C VAL A 456 -13.58 -16.52 4.57
N TYR A 457 -14.05 -15.75 5.55
CA TYR A 457 -13.26 -14.74 6.28
C TYR A 457 -13.64 -14.73 7.76
N THR A 458 -12.83 -14.08 8.59
CA THR A 458 -13.11 -13.81 10.02
C THR A 458 -14.22 -12.77 10.15
N ASN A 459 -14.96 -12.82 11.27
CA ASN A 459 -16.08 -11.92 11.56
C ASN A 459 -15.78 -10.97 12.74
N GLU A 460 -14.54 -10.92 13.21
CA GLU A 460 -14.13 -10.16 14.38
C GLU A 460 -12.64 -9.79 14.34
N ILE A 461 -12.21 -9.01 15.31
CA ILE A 461 -10.82 -8.65 15.54
C ILE A 461 -10.02 -9.84 16.06
N GLY A 462 -8.82 -10.02 15.56
CA GLY A 462 -7.93 -11.10 15.94
C GLY A 462 -7.31 -10.98 17.32
N ALA A 463 -6.75 -12.09 17.80
CA ALA A 463 -6.08 -12.13 19.10
C ALA A 463 -4.85 -11.22 19.15
N TRP A 464 -4.07 -11.18 18.06
CA TRP A 464 -2.91 -10.29 17.96
C TRP A 464 -3.33 -8.81 17.95
N ASP A 465 -4.42 -8.47 17.27
CA ASP A 465 -4.93 -7.09 17.19
C ASP A 465 -5.29 -6.56 18.58
N LYS A 466 -5.94 -7.39 19.41
CA LYS A 466 -6.26 -7.04 20.81
C LYS A 466 -4.99 -6.74 21.61
N ARG A 467 -3.94 -7.56 21.45
CA ARG A 467 -2.66 -7.38 22.14
C ARG A 467 -1.90 -6.15 21.63
N ALA A 468 -1.93 -5.88 20.34
CA ALA A 468 -1.32 -4.69 19.75
C ALA A 468 -2.00 -3.40 20.27
N ILE A 469 -3.34 -3.34 20.32
CA ILE A 469 -4.06 -2.20 20.91
C ILE A 469 -3.77 -2.07 22.42
N MET A 470 -3.67 -3.17 23.16
CA MET A 470 -3.23 -3.11 24.56
C MET A 470 -1.84 -2.49 24.68
N TYR A 471 -0.88 -2.91 23.84
CA TYR A 471 0.45 -2.29 23.83
C TYR A 471 0.38 -0.78 23.57
N GLY A 472 -0.39 -0.36 22.58
CA GLY A 472 -0.48 1.05 22.16
C GLY A 472 -1.27 1.92 23.14
N TYR A 473 -2.36 1.43 23.72
CA TYR A 473 -3.39 2.27 24.34
C TYR A 473 -3.71 1.97 25.80
N GLN A 474 -3.34 0.80 26.33
CA GLN A 474 -3.62 0.48 27.73
C GLN A 474 -2.92 1.46 28.67
N GLU A 475 -3.67 1.98 29.65
CA GLU A 475 -3.14 2.74 30.78
C GLU A 475 -2.88 1.83 31.98
N PHE A 476 -1.79 2.13 32.70
CA PHE A 476 -1.37 1.38 33.88
C PHE A 476 -1.65 2.17 35.13
N SER A 477 -2.00 1.47 36.21
CA SER A 477 -2.21 2.07 37.52
C SER A 477 -0.94 2.74 38.06
N LYS A 478 -1.13 3.76 38.90
CA LYS A 478 -0.02 4.47 39.54
C LYS A 478 0.90 3.49 40.29
N GLY A 479 2.20 3.56 40.04
CA GLY A 479 3.23 2.70 40.64
C GLY A 479 3.63 1.48 39.82
N ILE A 480 2.98 1.23 38.68
CA ILE A 480 3.42 0.21 37.70
C ILE A 480 4.42 0.87 36.74
N ASP A 481 5.60 0.27 36.59
CA ASP A 481 6.52 0.66 35.53
C ASP A 481 5.96 0.21 34.18
N GLN A 482 5.56 1.18 33.36
CA GLN A 482 4.95 0.96 32.07
C GLN A 482 5.86 0.14 31.12
N ASN A 483 7.17 0.44 31.10
CA ASN A 483 8.09 -0.23 30.17
C ASN A 483 8.24 -1.71 30.54
N VAL A 484 8.32 -2.02 31.85
CA VAL A 484 8.38 -3.42 32.34
C VAL A 484 7.09 -4.18 31.97
N ALA A 485 5.93 -3.54 32.20
CA ALA A 485 4.63 -4.16 31.90
C ALA A 485 4.44 -4.42 30.40
N LEU A 486 4.83 -3.47 29.56
CA LEU A 486 4.77 -3.59 28.09
C LEU A 486 5.73 -4.66 27.56
N ASN A 487 6.97 -4.72 28.08
CA ASN A 487 7.92 -5.76 27.69
C ASN A 487 7.37 -7.15 28.03
N LYS A 488 6.83 -7.34 29.24
CA LYS A 488 6.20 -8.61 29.64
C LYS A 488 5.06 -9.00 28.69
N MET A 489 4.25 -8.04 28.28
CA MET A 489 3.17 -8.27 27.32
C MET A 489 3.70 -8.77 25.97
N LEU A 490 4.80 -8.23 25.45
CA LEU A 490 5.42 -8.64 24.20
C LEU A 490 6.07 -10.04 24.32
N GLU A 491 6.70 -10.36 25.46
CA GLU A 491 7.19 -11.70 25.75
C GLU A 491 6.08 -12.75 25.79
N GLU A 492 4.92 -12.40 26.40
CA GLU A 492 3.73 -13.25 26.40
C GLU A 492 3.18 -13.47 25.00
N ASN A 493 3.19 -12.45 24.12
CA ASN A 493 2.80 -12.59 22.72
C ASN A 493 3.67 -13.62 22.01
N SER A 494 4.98 -13.52 22.13
CA SER A 494 5.93 -14.49 21.54
C SER A 494 5.69 -15.91 22.06
N LYS A 495 5.50 -16.06 23.38
CA LYS A 495 5.20 -17.36 24.02
C LYS A 495 3.91 -17.99 23.49
N ASN A 496 2.89 -17.19 23.18
CA ASN A 496 1.60 -17.65 22.68
C ASN A 496 1.56 -17.77 21.14
N GLY A 497 2.68 -17.60 20.43
CA GLY A 497 2.74 -17.69 18.98
C GLY A 497 2.10 -16.51 18.25
N LEU A 498 1.81 -15.40 18.94
CA LEU A 498 1.29 -14.17 18.36
C LEU A 498 2.47 -13.35 17.80
N LEU A 499 3.03 -13.85 16.71
CA LEU A 499 4.17 -13.21 16.03
C LEU A 499 3.75 -11.93 15.32
N PHE A 500 4.72 -11.04 15.19
CA PHE A 500 4.64 -9.87 14.31
C PHE A 500 5.76 -9.93 13.28
N ILE A 501 5.40 -9.98 11.99
CA ILE A 501 6.33 -9.93 10.85
C ILE A 501 5.73 -8.99 9.79
N ALA A 502 6.48 -7.96 9.44
CA ALA A 502 6.02 -6.87 8.59
C ALA A 502 6.31 -7.07 7.09
N ASP A 503 6.02 -6.05 6.29
CA ASP A 503 6.13 -6.03 4.83
C ASP A 503 7.50 -6.40 4.28
N ALA A 504 8.57 -5.89 4.90
CA ALA A 504 9.94 -6.11 4.43
C ALA A 504 10.31 -7.60 4.35
N ASP A 505 9.77 -8.42 5.24
CA ASP A 505 10.03 -9.86 5.29
C ASP A 505 9.04 -10.69 4.45
N ALA A 506 7.92 -10.08 4.02
CA ALA A 506 6.83 -10.80 3.37
C ALA A 506 6.68 -10.51 1.86
N ARG A 507 6.98 -9.29 1.40
CA ARG A 507 6.64 -8.85 0.02
C ARG A 507 7.67 -9.19 -1.05
N ALA A 508 8.96 -9.22 -0.72
CA ALA A 508 9.99 -9.43 -1.72
C ALA A 508 9.95 -10.86 -2.29
N ALA A 509 10.21 -11.02 -3.59
CA ALA A 509 10.34 -12.34 -4.23
C ALA A 509 11.43 -13.19 -3.58
N SER A 510 12.43 -12.57 -2.96
CA SER A 510 13.52 -13.20 -2.19
C SER A 510 13.13 -13.56 -0.76
N SER A 511 11.97 -13.17 -0.26
CA SER A 511 11.49 -13.42 1.10
C SER A 511 11.60 -14.91 1.47
N PHE A 512 11.85 -15.18 2.75
CA PHE A 512 12.22 -16.51 3.23
C PHE A 512 11.65 -16.87 4.62
N HIS A 513 10.80 -15.99 5.20
CA HIS A 513 10.15 -16.30 6.47
C HIS A 513 9.05 -17.35 6.25
N PRO A 514 9.01 -18.46 7.01
CA PRO A 514 8.11 -19.58 6.73
C PRO A 514 6.64 -19.32 7.01
N TYR A 515 6.31 -18.26 7.74
CA TYR A 515 4.96 -17.93 8.22
C TYR A 515 4.51 -16.54 7.84
N ALA A 516 5.29 -15.78 7.06
CA ALA A 516 4.92 -14.43 6.64
C ALA A 516 4.60 -14.39 5.15
N HIS A 517 3.31 -14.43 4.83
CA HIS A 517 2.83 -14.55 3.46
C HIS A 517 1.64 -13.62 3.22
N LEU A 518 1.55 -13.09 1.99
CA LEU A 518 0.37 -12.38 1.52
C LEU A 518 -0.59 -13.38 0.91
N TRP A 519 -1.88 -13.25 1.21
CA TRP A 519 -2.94 -14.03 0.57
C TRP A 519 -2.81 -15.55 0.79
N ASP A 520 -2.42 -15.94 1.99
CA ASP A 520 -2.41 -17.34 2.42
C ASP A 520 -3.51 -17.64 3.45
N ASN A 521 -3.65 -18.89 3.86
CA ASN A 521 -4.74 -19.34 4.72
C ASN A 521 -4.36 -20.24 5.89
N GLN A 522 -3.16 -20.81 5.88
CA GLN A 522 -2.82 -21.88 6.82
C GLN A 522 -1.39 -21.73 7.32
N GLY A 523 -1.14 -22.25 8.51
CA GLY A 523 0.21 -22.33 9.06
C GLY A 523 1.15 -23.30 8.30
N ASP A 524 0.61 -24.24 7.51
CA ASP A 524 1.35 -25.08 6.55
C ASP A 524 1.07 -24.61 5.12
N ALA A 525 2.03 -23.85 4.54
CA ALA A 525 1.91 -23.29 3.20
C ALA A 525 1.71 -24.39 2.11
N VAL A 526 2.30 -25.58 2.28
CA VAL A 526 2.13 -26.69 1.32
C VAL A 526 0.71 -27.25 1.39
N ALA A 527 0.15 -27.40 2.58
CA ALA A 527 -1.24 -27.82 2.74
C ALA A 527 -2.21 -26.79 2.17
N GLY A 528 -1.93 -25.49 2.39
CA GLY A 528 -2.68 -24.38 1.80
C GLY A 528 -2.68 -24.40 0.27
N LEU A 529 -1.52 -24.64 -0.35
CA LEU A 529 -1.40 -24.78 -1.80
C LEU A 529 -2.19 -26.00 -2.31
N GLN A 530 -2.10 -27.13 -1.66
CA GLN A 530 -2.83 -28.35 -2.04
C GLN A 530 -4.34 -28.14 -1.99
N GLN A 531 -4.86 -27.53 -0.91
CA GLN A 531 -6.27 -27.16 -0.79
C GLN A 531 -6.71 -26.23 -1.93
N THR A 532 -5.91 -25.22 -2.22
CA THR A 532 -6.21 -24.22 -3.26
C THR A 532 -6.20 -24.84 -4.66
N LEU A 533 -5.27 -25.76 -4.94
CA LEU A 533 -5.24 -26.52 -6.20
C LEU A 533 -6.46 -27.44 -6.34
N GLN A 534 -6.94 -28.06 -5.27
CA GLN A 534 -8.18 -28.85 -5.27
C GLN A 534 -9.38 -27.99 -5.62
N VAL A 535 -9.53 -26.82 -4.98
CA VAL A 535 -10.61 -25.85 -5.30
C VAL A 535 -10.51 -25.40 -6.75
N ARG A 536 -9.30 -25.01 -7.22
CA ARG A 536 -9.06 -24.59 -8.61
C ARG A 536 -9.44 -25.69 -9.60
N SER A 537 -9.00 -26.92 -9.37
CA SER A 537 -9.33 -28.07 -10.22
C SER A 537 -10.84 -28.33 -10.29
N LYS A 538 -11.52 -28.31 -9.14
CA LYS A 538 -12.97 -28.45 -9.05
C LYS A 538 -13.69 -27.33 -9.80
N ALA A 539 -13.28 -26.08 -9.61
CA ALA A 539 -13.89 -24.93 -10.27
C ALA A 539 -13.67 -24.97 -11.80
N LEU A 540 -12.45 -25.30 -12.26
CA LEU A 540 -12.16 -25.47 -13.70
C LEU A 540 -13.00 -26.58 -14.33
N SER A 541 -13.26 -27.70 -13.63
CA SER A 541 -14.11 -28.80 -14.14
C SER A 541 -15.59 -28.42 -14.29
N GLN A 542 -16.03 -27.37 -13.59
CA GLN A 542 -17.39 -26.84 -13.61
C GLN A 542 -17.53 -25.56 -14.46
N PHE A 543 -16.41 -25.02 -14.94
CA PHE A 543 -16.38 -23.75 -15.65
C PHE A 543 -17.04 -23.88 -17.02
N GLY A 544 -17.96 -22.96 -17.33
CA GLY A 544 -18.72 -22.95 -18.59
C GLY A 544 -19.56 -21.69 -18.72
N GLU A 545 -20.58 -21.74 -19.58
CA GLU A 545 -21.50 -20.63 -19.82
C GLU A 545 -22.23 -20.18 -18.55
N ASP A 546 -22.45 -21.09 -17.60
CA ASP A 546 -23.05 -20.79 -16.30
C ASP A 546 -22.18 -19.87 -15.40
N ALA A 547 -20.95 -19.53 -15.83
CA ALA A 547 -20.17 -18.44 -15.23
C ALA A 547 -20.69 -17.05 -15.61
N LEU A 548 -21.62 -16.94 -16.57
CA LEU A 548 -22.18 -15.69 -17.08
C LEU A 548 -23.70 -15.64 -16.96
N LYS A 549 -24.23 -14.41 -16.83
CA LYS A 549 -25.68 -14.16 -16.93
C LYS A 549 -26.14 -14.26 -18.38
N ASN A 550 -27.42 -14.66 -18.61
CA ASN A 550 -28.01 -14.62 -19.94
C ASN A 550 -27.89 -13.24 -20.59
N GLY A 551 -27.56 -13.23 -21.89
CA GLY A 551 -27.32 -11.97 -22.62
C GLY A 551 -25.92 -11.38 -22.46
N THR A 552 -25.07 -11.96 -21.64
CA THR A 552 -23.66 -11.56 -21.55
C THR A 552 -22.88 -12.20 -22.72
N PRO A 553 -22.08 -11.45 -23.48
CA PRO A 553 -21.25 -12.04 -24.54
C PRO A 553 -20.28 -13.08 -23.99
N LEU A 554 -20.17 -14.23 -24.65
CA LEU A 554 -19.32 -15.36 -24.22
C LEU A 554 -17.82 -14.97 -24.11
N THR A 555 -17.37 -13.97 -24.85
CA THR A 555 -16.02 -13.43 -24.71
C THR A 555 -15.71 -12.94 -23.28
N LYS A 556 -16.73 -12.67 -22.47
CA LYS A 556 -16.59 -12.32 -21.04
C LYS A 556 -16.22 -13.51 -20.15
N LEU A 557 -16.23 -14.73 -20.68
CA LEU A 557 -15.68 -15.90 -19.97
C LEU A 557 -14.19 -15.72 -19.69
N GLU A 558 -13.45 -15.05 -20.56
CA GLU A 558 -12.03 -14.73 -20.30
C GLU A 558 -11.87 -13.90 -19.02
N ASP A 559 -12.73 -12.88 -18.81
CA ASP A 559 -12.65 -12.02 -17.59
C ASP A 559 -12.88 -12.86 -16.31
N VAL A 560 -13.75 -13.86 -16.37
CA VAL A 560 -14.04 -14.75 -15.23
C VAL A 560 -12.96 -15.83 -15.08
N LEU A 561 -12.35 -16.28 -16.18
CA LEU A 561 -11.30 -17.29 -16.16
C LEU A 561 -9.99 -16.80 -15.53
N VAL A 562 -9.64 -15.54 -15.74
CA VAL A 562 -8.37 -14.97 -15.24
C VAL A 562 -8.17 -15.20 -13.73
N PRO A 563 -9.08 -14.79 -12.82
CA PRO A 563 -8.91 -15.04 -11.39
C PRO A 563 -8.93 -16.52 -11.02
N LEU A 564 -9.69 -17.35 -11.74
CA LEU A 564 -9.74 -18.80 -11.52
C LEU A 564 -8.42 -19.48 -11.93
N TYR A 565 -7.90 -19.15 -13.12
CA TYR A 565 -6.68 -19.75 -13.64
C TYR A 565 -5.48 -19.43 -12.73
N ASN A 566 -5.39 -18.20 -12.23
CA ASN A 566 -4.31 -17.72 -11.37
C ASN A 566 -4.58 -17.95 -9.86
N TYR A 567 -5.63 -18.70 -9.48
CA TYR A 567 -6.15 -18.72 -8.11
C TYR A 567 -5.13 -19.20 -7.05
N HIS A 568 -4.22 -20.12 -7.41
CA HIS A 568 -3.22 -20.74 -6.51
C HIS A 568 -1.89 -19.96 -6.39
N ARG A 569 -1.69 -18.90 -7.14
CA ARG A 569 -0.37 -18.25 -7.29
C ARG A 569 0.23 -17.76 -5.97
N TYR A 570 -0.60 -17.25 -5.05
CA TYR A 570 -0.11 -16.74 -3.76
C TYR A 570 0.30 -17.84 -2.78
N GLN A 571 -0.41 -18.98 -2.81
CA GLN A 571 -0.01 -20.14 -2.03
C GLN A 571 1.26 -20.78 -2.60
N LEU A 572 1.45 -20.71 -3.93
CA LEU A 572 2.70 -21.09 -4.57
C LEU A 572 3.86 -20.16 -4.12
N GLU A 573 3.64 -18.85 -4.10
CA GLU A 573 4.60 -17.90 -3.55
C GLU A 573 4.96 -18.23 -2.08
N ALA A 574 3.97 -18.50 -1.22
CA ALA A 574 4.19 -18.90 0.16
C ALA A 574 5.04 -20.18 0.27
N VAL A 575 4.77 -21.18 -0.57
CA VAL A 575 5.55 -22.43 -0.63
C VAL A 575 7.00 -22.18 -1.05
N THR A 576 7.24 -21.30 -2.03
CA THR A 576 8.61 -21.01 -2.47
C THR A 576 9.46 -20.35 -1.39
N LYS A 577 8.87 -19.65 -0.43
CA LYS A 577 9.59 -19.04 0.72
C LYS A 577 10.17 -20.10 1.66
N LEU A 578 9.60 -21.31 1.69
CA LEU A 578 10.16 -22.43 2.47
C LEU A 578 11.46 -22.95 1.86
N ILE A 579 11.69 -22.77 0.55
CA ILE A 579 12.91 -23.21 -0.15
C ILE A 579 14.04 -22.22 0.16
N GLY A 580 15.03 -22.67 0.92
CA GLY A 580 16.06 -21.81 1.51
C GLY A 580 15.52 -20.97 2.67
N GLY A 581 14.40 -21.37 3.29
CA GLY A 581 13.71 -20.62 4.34
C GLY A 581 14.46 -20.63 5.67
N ILE A 582 14.27 -19.56 6.45
CA ILE A 582 14.82 -19.38 7.79
C ILE A 582 13.69 -18.90 8.70
N ASN A 583 13.46 -19.60 9.81
CA ASN A 583 12.51 -19.21 10.85
C ASN A 583 13.18 -18.28 11.86
N TYR A 584 12.52 -17.18 12.21
CA TYR A 584 12.97 -16.19 13.20
C TYR A 584 11.78 -15.33 13.68
N ASN A 585 11.99 -14.53 14.71
CA ASN A 585 11.12 -13.42 15.05
C ASN A 585 11.96 -12.15 15.26
N TYR A 586 11.35 -11.01 15.35
CA TYR A 586 12.03 -9.77 15.76
C TYR A 586 12.43 -9.90 17.23
N SER A 587 13.72 -10.01 17.49
CA SER A 587 14.26 -10.39 18.78
C SER A 587 14.95 -9.22 19.46
N VAL A 588 14.79 -9.12 20.78
CA VAL A 588 15.49 -8.15 21.63
C VAL A 588 16.30 -8.91 22.69
N LYS A 589 17.46 -8.35 23.07
CA LYS A 589 18.29 -8.94 24.14
C LYS A 589 17.50 -9.02 25.44
N GLY A 590 17.47 -10.20 26.06
CA GLY A 590 16.76 -10.44 27.33
C GLY A 590 15.40 -11.13 27.18
N ASP A 591 14.79 -11.12 25.99
CA ASP A 591 13.57 -11.88 25.73
C ASP A 591 13.87 -13.38 25.71
N GLN A 592 13.22 -14.13 26.60
CA GLN A 592 13.43 -15.58 26.76
C GLN A 592 12.65 -16.40 25.69
N ASN A 593 11.69 -15.78 24.99
CA ASN A 593 10.83 -16.45 24.01
C ASN A 593 11.22 -16.13 22.56
N GLN A 594 12.40 -15.55 22.35
CA GLN A 594 12.89 -15.25 21.01
C GLN A 594 13.20 -16.52 20.21
N ILE A 595 12.84 -16.53 18.94
CA ILE A 595 13.16 -17.58 18.00
C ILE A 595 14.55 -17.25 17.40
N LYS A 596 15.56 -18.06 17.71
CA LYS A 596 16.87 -17.92 17.07
C LYS A 596 16.76 -18.22 15.57
N PRO A 597 17.40 -17.43 14.71
CA PRO A 597 17.39 -17.69 13.26
C PRO A 597 17.79 -19.13 12.96
N THR A 598 16.87 -19.94 12.46
CA THR A 598 17.02 -21.37 12.24
C THR A 598 16.67 -21.73 10.80
N ILE A 599 17.61 -22.31 10.07
CA ILE A 599 17.39 -22.81 8.71
C ILE A 599 16.34 -23.93 8.78
N LEU A 600 15.36 -23.90 7.89
CA LEU A 600 14.28 -24.89 7.88
C LEU A 600 14.83 -26.31 7.64
N PRO A 601 14.24 -27.32 8.28
CA PRO A 601 14.60 -28.71 8.07
C PRO A 601 14.52 -29.13 6.61
N ASN A 602 15.43 -29.99 6.17
CA ASN A 602 15.52 -30.46 4.79
C ASN A 602 14.21 -31.08 4.29
N ALA A 603 13.50 -31.83 5.14
CA ALA A 603 12.21 -32.44 4.78
C ALA A 603 11.13 -31.43 4.41
N ILE A 604 11.08 -30.28 5.11
CA ILE A 604 10.13 -29.19 4.81
C ILE A 604 10.46 -28.56 3.45
N GLN A 605 11.74 -28.29 3.19
CA GLN A 605 12.19 -27.67 1.95
C GLN A 605 11.97 -28.59 0.74
N LEU A 606 12.22 -29.90 0.88
CA LEU A 606 11.96 -30.90 -0.17
C LEU A 606 10.46 -31.01 -0.48
N LYS A 607 9.59 -31.05 0.55
CA LYS A 607 8.13 -31.07 0.38
C LYS A 607 7.64 -29.81 -0.35
N ALA A 608 8.21 -28.67 -0.04
CA ALA A 608 7.91 -27.41 -0.71
C ALA A 608 8.36 -27.42 -2.19
N LEU A 609 9.57 -27.92 -2.45
CA LEU A 609 10.08 -28.02 -3.82
C LEU A 609 9.24 -28.99 -4.68
N GLU A 610 8.82 -30.14 -4.14
CA GLU A 610 7.91 -31.07 -4.81
C GLU A 610 6.56 -30.42 -5.13
N ALA A 611 5.98 -29.66 -4.20
CA ALA A 611 4.72 -28.96 -4.39
C ALA A 611 4.83 -27.88 -5.50
N ALA A 612 5.94 -27.15 -5.55
CA ALA A 612 6.24 -26.19 -6.61
C ALA A 612 6.34 -26.92 -7.97
N MET A 613 7.10 -28.00 -8.06
CA MET A 613 7.20 -28.77 -9.32
C MET A 613 5.86 -29.27 -9.86
N ASN A 614 4.89 -29.56 -8.99
CA ASN A 614 3.54 -29.92 -9.43
C ASN A 614 2.83 -28.72 -10.11
N CYS A 615 3.04 -27.49 -9.63
CA CYS A 615 2.50 -26.28 -10.24
C CYS A 615 3.13 -26.00 -11.63
N LEU A 616 4.43 -26.23 -11.77
CA LEU A 616 5.17 -26.04 -13.03
C LEU A 616 4.85 -27.14 -14.08
N SER A 617 4.11 -28.17 -13.72
CA SER A 617 3.75 -29.25 -14.66
C SER A 617 2.86 -28.74 -15.79
N ALA A 618 3.06 -29.27 -17.02
CA ALA A 618 2.22 -28.93 -18.17
C ALA A 618 0.71 -29.17 -17.90
N LYS A 619 0.38 -30.18 -17.12
CA LYS A 619 -1.00 -30.49 -16.72
C LYS A 619 -1.64 -29.35 -15.91
N THR A 620 -0.89 -28.77 -14.95
CA THR A 620 -1.40 -27.65 -14.12
C THR A 620 -1.48 -26.34 -14.92
N LEU A 621 -0.52 -26.11 -15.83
CA LEU A 621 -0.42 -24.90 -16.65
C LEU A 621 -1.39 -24.88 -17.83
N THR A 622 -1.84 -26.05 -18.36
CA THR A 622 -2.69 -26.10 -19.54
C THR A 622 -4.15 -25.80 -19.17
N ILE A 623 -4.77 -24.86 -19.90
CA ILE A 623 -6.21 -24.62 -19.81
C ILE A 623 -6.93 -25.74 -20.56
N PRO A 624 -7.97 -26.40 -19.97
CA PRO A 624 -8.69 -27.49 -20.60
C PRO A 624 -9.37 -27.08 -21.90
N GLU A 625 -9.37 -27.99 -22.90
CA GLU A 625 -9.92 -27.73 -24.24
C GLU A 625 -11.40 -27.36 -24.21
N ASN A 626 -12.20 -27.97 -23.32
CA ASN A 626 -13.61 -27.64 -23.17
C ASN A 626 -13.85 -26.18 -22.74
N ILE A 627 -12.91 -25.54 -22.10
CA ILE A 627 -12.95 -24.09 -21.75
C ILE A 627 -12.54 -23.27 -22.96
N LEU A 628 -11.45 -23.64 -23.63
CA LEU A 628 -10.95 -22.93 -24.82
C LEU A 628 -11.99 -22.86 -25.93
N ALA A 629 -12.75 -23.94 -26.15
CA ALA A 629 -13.80 -24.01 -27.15
C ALA A 629 -14.98 -23.05 -26.88
N LEU A 630 -15.13 -22.53 -25.67
CA LEU A 630 -16.23 -21.63 -25.31
C LEU A 630 -15.89 -20.13 -25.47
N ILE A 631 -14.63 -19.77 -25.61
CA ILE A 631 -14.19 -18.35 -25.58
C ILE A 631 -13.98 -17.82 -26.99
N PRO A 632 -14.96 -17.10 -27.58
CA PRO A 632 -14.83 -16.52 -28.91
C PRO A 632 -13.95 -15.27 -28.89
N PRO A 633 -13.44 -14.81 -30.04
CA PRO A 633 -12.80 -13.52 -30.17
C PRO A 633 -13.68 -12.37 -29.64
N ARG A 634 -13.05 -11.33 -29.09
CA ARG A 634 -13.79 -10.17 -28.57
C ARG A 634 -14.37 -9.35 -29.71
N PRO A 635 -15.67 -9.05 -29.69
CA PRO A 635 -16.28 -8.20 -30.69
C PRO A 635 -15.89 -6.72 -30.49
N PRO A 636 -16.10 -5.86 -31.50
CA PRO A 636 -15.91 -4.41 -31.35
C PRO A 636 -16.66 -3.85 -30.14
N MET A 637 -16.14 -2.84 -29.50
CA MET A 637 -16.62 -2.18 -28.28
C MET A 637 -16.45 -3.00 -26.96
N TYR A 638 -16.04 -4.26 -27.00
CA TYR A 638 -15.70 -5.06 -25.81
C TYR A 638 -14.20 -5.11 -25.57
N TYR A 639 -13.58 -3.92 -25.51
CA TYR A 639 -12.15 -3.79 -25.27
C TYR A 639 -11.79 -4.29 -23.86
N GLY A 640 -10.61 -4.88 -23.72
CA GLY A 640 -10.10 -5.33 -22.43
C GLY A 640 -9.82 -4.18 -21.48
N VAL A 641 -10.10 -4.39 -20.20
CA VAL A 641 -9.87 -3.44 -19.11
C VAL A 641 -8.48 -3.56 -18.45
N GLY A 642 -7.51 -4.21 -19.10
CA GLY A 642 -6.16 -4.39 -18.56
C GLY A 642 -6.04 -5.55 -17.55
N GLU A 643 -7.09 -6.34 -17.33
CA GLU A 643 -7.09 -7.52 -16.44
C GLU A 643 -7.25 -8.84 -17.22
N LEU A 644 -6.92 -8.83 -18.50
CA LEU A 644 -6.96 -10.00 -19.37
C LEU A 644 -5.57 -10.61 -19.52
N PHE A 645 -5.53 -11.84 -20.00
CA PHE A 645 -4.26 -12.46 -20.37
C PHE A 645 -3.57 -11.67 -21.50
N ASP A 646 -2.27 -11.50 -21.38
CA ASP A 646 -1.46 -11.07 -22.52
C ASP A 646 -1.54 -12.12 -23.64
N LYS A 647 -1.46 -11.68 -24.91
CA LYS A 647 -1.63 -12.58 -26.05
C LYS A 647 -0.78 -12.19 -27.26
N ARG A 648 -0.37 -13.22 -28.00
CA ARG A 648 0.36 -13.12 -29.26
C ARG A 648 -0.46 -13.61 -30.46
N THR A 649 -1.68 -14.13 -30.24
CA THR A 649 -2.55 -14.72 -31.26
C THR A 649 -3.54 -13.72 -31.88
N GLY A 650 -3.33 -12.43 -31.67
CA GLY A 650 -4.22 -11.39 -32.18
C GLY A 650 -5.58 -11.40 -31.46
N MET A 651 -6.66 -11.61 -32.19
CA MET A 651 -8.01 -11.56 -31.63
C MET A 651 -8.44 -12.85 -30.92
N SER A 652 -7.83 -13.99 -31.23
CA SER A 652 -8.18 -15.27 -30.59
C SER A 652 -7.62 -15.35 -29.17
N PHE A 653 -8.23 -16.20 -28.33
CA PHE A 653 -7.72 -16.51 -26.99
C PHE A 653 -6.33 -17.18 -27.09
N ASP A 654 -5.40 -16.82 -26.20
CA ASP A 654 -4.03 -17.32 -26.19
C ASP A 654 -3.74 -18.16 -24.94
N ALA A 655 -3.97 -19.43 -25.01
CA ALA A 655 -3.71 -20.37 -23.93
C ALA A 655 -2.22 -20.54 -23.61
N LEU A 656 -1.35 -20.35 -24.62
CA LEU A 656 0.10 -20.49 -24.45
C LEU A 656 0.69 -19.30 -23.69
N SER A 657 0.27 -18.07 -24.01
CA SER A 657 0.71 -16.89 -23.27
C SER A 657 0.23 -16.91 -21.81
N ALA A 658 -0.98 -17.41 -21.54
CA ALA A 658 -1.47 -17.60 -20.17
C ALA A 658 -0.59 -18.60 -19.38
N ALA A 659 -0.23 -19.73 -19.99
CA ALA A 659 0.65 -20.72 -19.39
C ALA A 659 2.09 -20.18 -19.19
N GLU A 660 2.61 -19.44 -20.18
CA GLU A 660 3.93 -18.80 -20.11
C GLU A 660 4.01 -17.83 -18.92
N ALA A 661 3.00 -16.96 -18.76
CA ALA A 661 2.98 -15.98 -17.67
C ALA A 661 2.98 -16.64 -16.28
N LEU A 662 2.22 -17.72 -16.11
CA LEU A 662 2.14 -18.44 -14.84
C LEU A 662 3.42 -19.23 -14.53
N ALA A 663 4.02 -19.87 -15.55
CA ALA A 663 5.30 -20.58 -15.39
C ALA A 663 6.44 -19.59 -15.09
N ASP A 664 6.46 -18.45 -15.76
CA ASP A 664 7.47 -17.41 -15.52
C ASP A 664 7.38 -16.82 -14.11
N PHE A 665 6.17 -16.62 -13.60
CA PHE A 665 5.93 -16.21 -12.22
C PHE A 665 6.55 -17.19 -11.22
N GLU A 666 6.35 -18.49 -11.40
CA GLU A 666 6.93 -19.52 -10.53
C GLU A 666 8.46 -19.59 -10.63
N LEU A 667 8.96 -19.59 -11.87
CA LEU A 667 10.42 -19.64 -12.13
C LEU A 667 11.12 -18.41 -11.54
N GLY A 668 10.48 -17.23 -11.56
CA GLY A 668 10.98 -16.02 -10.94
C GLY A 668 11.26 -16.16 -9.43
N PHE A 669 10.50 -16.98 -8.72
CA PHE A 669 10.80 -17.32 -7.32
C PHE A 669 11.90 -18.35 -7.19
N LEU A 670 11.86 -19.44 -7.97
CA LEU A 670 12.82 -20.55 -7.87
C LEU A 670 14.24 -20.14 -8.28
N PHE A 671 14.35 -19.26 -9.29
CA PHE A 671 15.60 -18.73 -9.82
C PHE A 671 15.99 -17.35 -9.27
N ASN A 672 15.29 -16.87 -8.23
CA ASN A 672 15.65 -15.60 -7.59
C ASN A 672 17.09 -15.64 -7.07
N ILE A 673 17.89 -14.63 -7.42
CA ILE A 673 19.35 -14.61 -7.16
C ILE A 673 19.65 -14.63 -5.66
N GLU A 674 18.95 -13.85 -4.85
CA GLU A 674 19.16 -13.84 -3.39
C GLU A 674 18.80 -15.19 -2.76
N ARG A 675 17.75 -15.85 -3.25
CA ARG A 675 17.40 -17.21 -2.82
C ARG A 675 18.45 -18.21 -3.25
N ALA A 676 18.95 -18.16 -4.48
CA ALA A 676 20.02 -19.03 -4.97
C ALA A 676 21.31 -18.89 -4.13
N ASN A 677 21.74 -17.66 -3.87
CA ASN A 677 22.89 -17.37 -3.01
C ASN A 677 22.67 -17.89 -1.59
N ARG A 678 21.48 -17.73 -1.02
CA ARG A 678 21.11 -18.21 0.32
C ARG A 678 21.08 -19.74 0.40
N LEU A 679 20.59 -20.43 -0.64
CA LEU A 679 20.57 -21.89 -0.72
C LEU A 679 21.98 -22.47 -0.70
N VAL A 680 22.93 -21.90 -1.44
CA VAL A 680 24.35 -22.30 -1.38
C VAL A 680 24.89 -22.15 0.04
N GLN A 681 24.68 -21.01 0.68
CA GLN A 681 25.10 -20.76 2.06
C GLN A 681 24.46 -21.75 3.06
N ASN A 682 23.15 -21.98 2.95
CA ASN A 682 22.39 -22.81 3.87
C ASN A 682 22.80 -24.30 3.74
N LYS A 683 23.04 -24.80 2.53
CA LYS A 683 23.56 -26.15 2.29
C LYS A 683 24.86 -26.38 3.01
N ALA A 684 25.79 -25.44 2.94
CA ALA A 684 27.08 -25.51 3.62
C ALA A 684 26.97 -25.47 5.16
N ARG A 685 25.99 -24.71 5.69
CA ARG A 685 25.80 -24.51 7.14
C ARG A 685 25.02 -25.64 7.83
N ALA A 686 24.03 -26.22 7.16
CA ALA A 686 23.04 -27.09 7.81
C ALA A 686 22.73 -28.38 7.02
N ASN A 687 23.50 -28.68 5.96
CA ASN A 687 23.31 -29.87 5.11
C ASN A 687 21.85 -30.03 4.62
N THR A 688 21.24 -28.91 4.20
CA THR A 688 19.91 -28.86 3.59
C THR A 688 20.01 -28.86 2.06
N ILE A 689 18.87 -28.81 1.34
CA ILE A 689 18.92 -28.64 -0.11
C ILE A 689 19.69 -27.38 -0.47
N GLY A 690 20.39 -27.41 -1.59
CA GLY A 690 21.08 -26.29 -2.20
C GLY A 690 20.42 -25.85 -3.50
N PHE A 691 21.03 -24.88 -4.17
CA PHE A 691 20.56 -24.42 -5.46
C PHE A 691 20.71 -25.49 -6.57
N ASP A 692 21.71 -26.35 -6.46
CA ASP A 692 21.89 -27.53 -7.30
C ASP A 692 20.70 -28.51 -7.24
N ASP A 693 20.16 -28.75 -6.04
CA ASP A 693 18.98 -29.61 -5.84
C ASP A 693 17.73 -29.01 -6.47
N VAL A 694 17.58 -27.65 -6.40
CA VAL A 694 16.49 -26.93 -7.04
C VAL A 694 16.60 -27.04 -8.57
N LEU A 695 17.79 -26.82 -9.16
CA LEU A 695 18.02 -26.96 -10.59
C LEU A 695 17.76 -28.39 -11.07
N ASP A 696 18.21 -29.39 -10.33
CA ASP A 696 17.98 -30.79 -10.65
C ASP A 696 16.50 -31.16 -10.65
N ALA A 697 15.72 -30.65 -9.67
CA ALA A 697 14.28 -30.86 -9.62
C ALA A 697 13.58 -30.19 -10.81
N VAL A 698 13.94 -28.95 -11.14
CA VAL A 698 13.37 -28.23 -12.28
C VAL A 698 13.68 -28.92 -13.59
N LEU A 699 14.95 -29.29 -13.84
CA LEU A 699 15.37 -29.98 -15.06
C LEU A 699 14.72 -31.37 -15.19
N LYS A 700 14.62 -32.12 -14.08
CA LYS A 700 13.96 -33.42 -14.04
C LYS A 700 12.48 -33.33 -14.42
N ASN A 701 11.78 -32.30 -13.97
CA ASN A 701 10.34 -32.12 -14.21
C ASN A 701 10.01 -31.40 -15.53
N THR A 702 11.03 -30.89 -16.24
CA THR A 702 10.87 -30.19 -17.52
C THR A 702 11.67 -30.86 -18.64
N TRP A 703 12.97 -30.65 -18.75
CA TRP A 703 13.81 -31.13 -19.83
C TRP A 703 13.97 -32.65 -19.88
N TYR A 704 13.95 -33.32 -18.72
CA TYR A 704 14.13 -34.76 -18.60
C TYR A 704 12.84 -35.53 -18.34
N ALA A 705 11.70 -34.82 -18.24
CA ALA A 705 10.41 -35.44 -18.11
C ALA A 705 9.90 -35.99 -19.46
N LYS A 706 9.06 -37.02 -19.41
CA LYS A 706 8.38 -37.53 -20.59
C LYS A 706 7.45 -36.44 -21.18
N SER A 707 7.58 -36.19 -22.48
CA SER A 707 6.72 -35.23 -23.18
C SER A 707 5.25 -35.72 -23.15
N PRO A 708 4.29 -34.87 -22.72
CA PRO A 708 2.87 -35.18 -22.88
C PRO A 708 2.43 -35.09 -24.36
N SER A 709 1.12 -35.17 -24.64
CA SER A 709 0.55 -35.04 -25.98
C SER A 709 -0.33 -33.79 -26.12
N GLY A 710 -0.70 -33.43 -27.35
CA GLY A 710 -1.62 -32.34 -27.62
C GLY A 710 -1.13 -30.97 -27.18
N LEU A 711 -2.05 -30.14 -26.66
CA LEU A 711 -1.72 -28.77 -26.16
C LEU A 711 -0.73 -28.80 -24.99
N GLU A 712 -0.84 -29.80 -24.09
CA GLU A 712 0.10 -29.96 -22.97
C GLU A 712 1.54 -30.16 -23.48
N ALA A 713 1.77 -30.84 -24.63
CA ALA A 713 3.10 -30.95 -25.21
C ALA A 713 3.69 -29.61 -25.65
N VAL A 714 2.86 -28.70 -26.15
CA VAL A 714 3.30 -27.36 -26.57
C VAL A 714 3.63 -26.51 -25.33
N VAL A 715 2.76 -26.51 -24.32
CA VAL A 715 2.99 -25.84 -23.03
C VAL A 715 4.28 -26.37 -22.38
N HIS A 716 4.49 -27.70 -22.36
CA HIS A 716 5.69 -28.32 -21.83
C HIS A 716 6.96 -27.81 -22.52
N ARG A 717 7.00 -27.79 -23.85
CA ARG A 717 8.15 -27.26 -24.62
C ARG A 717 8.37 -25.77 -24.37
N GLN A 718 7.31 -24.99 -24.21
CA GLN A 718 7.42 -23.59 -23.86
C GLN A 718 8.05 -23.39 -22.48
N THR A 719 7.59 -24.16 -21.47
CA THR A 719 8.18 -24.16 -20.12
C THR A 719 9.65 -24.54 -20.15
N GLN A 720 10.04 -25.55 -20.98
CA GLN A 720 11.44 -25.90 -21.16
C GLN A 720 12.29 -24.71 -21.64
N GLN A 721 11.79 -23.95 -22.62
CA GLN A 721 12.50 -22.76 -23.12
C GLN A 721 12.58 -21.64 -22.09
N GLN A 722 11.55 -21.47 -21.24
CA GLN A 722 11.57 -20.51 -20.12
C GLN A 722 12.61 -20.92 -19.05
N VAL A 723 12.64 -22.20 -18.65
CA VAL A 723 13.66 -22.74 -17.75
C VAL A 723 15.07 -22.46 -18.27
N LEU A 724 15.30 -22.66 -19.57
CA LEU A 724 16.59 -22.33 -20.19
C LEU A 724 16.89 -20.83 -20.14
N SER A 725 15.87 -19.96 -20.35
CA SER A 725 16.05 -18.51 -20.23
C SER A 725 16.49 -18.11 -18.82
N TRP A 726 15.84 -18.65 -17.79
CA TRP A 726 16.16 -18.36 -16.41
C TRP A 726 17.56 -18.90 -16.04
N LEU A 727 17.90 -20.13 -16.47
CA LEU A 727 19.20 -20.75 -16.19
C LEU A 727 20.35 -19.93 -16.80
N LEU A 728 20.20 -19.47 -18.05
CA LEU A 728 21.17 -18.59 -18.71
C LEU A 728 21.21 -17.21 -18.05
N GLY A 729 20.05 -16.66 -17.65
CA GLY A 729 19.95 -15.37 -16.97
C GLY A 729 20.68 -15.37 -15.63
N VAL A 730 20.44 -16.34 -14.78
CA VAL A 730 21.12 -16.48 -13.47
C VAL A 730 22.64 -16.63 -13.63
N HIS A 731 23.09 -17.40 -14.66
CA HIS A 731 24.51 -17.53 -14.94
C HIS A 731 25.18 -16.19 -15.28
N GLN A 732 24.47 -15.31 -15.99
CA GLN A 732 24.98 -14.01 -16.42
C GLN A 732 24.79 -12.90 -15.37
N ASP A 733 23.96 -13.13 -14.35
CA ASP A 733 23.61 -12.10 -13.37
C ASP A 733 24.82 -11.68 -12.53
N THR A 734 25.00 -10.38 -12.33
CA THR A 734 26.14 -9.81 -11.60
C THR A 734 26.07 -10.06 -10.10
N GLU A 735 24.89 -10.22 -9.52
CA GLU A 735 24.66 -10.43 -8.09
C GLU A 735 24.74 -11.92 -7.69
N ALA A 736 24.77 -12.84 -8.66
CA ALA A 736 24.96 -14.26 -8.40
C ALA A 736 26.40 -14.57 -7.96
N ASN A 737 26.56 -15.26 -6.84
CA ASN A 737 27.89 -15.69 -6.36
C ASN A 737 28.52 -16.74 -7.29
N PHE A 738 29.83 -17.01 -7.12
CA PHE A 738 30.57 -17.93 -7.97
C PHE A 738 30.04 -19.37 -7.92
N GLU A 739 29.58 -19.86 -6.77
CA GLU A 739 29.03 -21.21 -6.62
C GLU A 739 27.69 -21.35 -7.37
N VAL A 740 26.83 -20.34 -7.33
CA VAL A 740 25.60 -20.29 -8.13
C VAL A 740 25.91 -20.32 -9.62
N LYS A 741 26.88 -19.50 -10.08
CA LYS A 741 27.33 -19.46 -11.48
C LYS A 741 27.94 -20.77 -11.92
N ALA A 742 28.79 -21.39 -11.07
CA ALA A 742 29.40 -22.68 -11.35
C ALA A 742 28.36 -23.80 -11.47
N THR A 743 27.34 -23.78 -10.59
CA THR A 743 26.23 -24.73 -10.65
C THR A 743 25.44 -24.56 -11.94
N CYS A 744 25.12 -23.32 -12.33
CA CYS A 744 24.41 -23.03 -13.58
C CYS A 744 25.19 -23.52 -14.80
N ILE A 745 26.50 -23.18 -14.92
CA ILE A 745 27.31 -23.59 -16.08
C ILE A 745 27.42 -25.11 -16.19
N SER A 746 27.52 -25.81 -15.04
CA SER A 746 27.52 -27.26 -15.02
C SER A 746 26.23 -27.84 -15.60
N ARG A 747 25.07 -27.34 -15.20
CA ARG A 747 23.75 -27.80 -15.69
C ARG A 747 23.49 -27.38 -17.13
N ILE A 748 23.95 -26.21 -17.57
CA ILE A 748 23.90 -25.76 -18.97
C ILE A 748 24.69 -26.70 -19.87
N ASN A 749 25.92 -27.07 -19.48
CA ASN A 749 26.75 -28.00 -20.24
C ASN A 749 26.15 -29.41 -20.29
N GLU A 750 25.63 -29.91 -19.17
CA GLU A 750 24.93 -31.19 -19.12
C GLU A 750 23.72 -31.22 -20.06
N LEU A 751 22.90 -30.18 -19.99
CA LEU A 751 21.72 -30.03 -20.87
C LEU A 751 22.13 -29.94 -22.34
N SER A 752 23.18 -29.19 -22.68
CA SER A 752 23.69 -29.09 -24.05
C SER A 752 24.09 -30.42 -24.62
N ASN A 753 24.84 -31.25 -23.85
CA ASN A 753 25.24 -32.59 -24.25
C ASN A 753 24.04 -33.52 -24.44
N LYS A 754 23.04 -33.44 -23.55
CA LYS A 754 21.78 -34.20 -23.70
C LYS A 754 20.97 -33.79 -24.91
N LEU A 755 20.89 -32.48 -25.20
CA LEU A 755 20.18 -31.96 -26.37
C LEU A 755 20.78 -32.50 -27.68
N ASP A 756 22.08 -32.62 -27.77
CA ASP A 756 22.76 -33.21 -28.94
C ASP A 756 22.33 -34.64 -29.15
N ALA A 757 22.42 -35.46 -28.09
CA ALA A 757 21.98 -36.86 -28.14
C ALA A 757 20.45 -37.02 -28.39
N MET A 758 19.63 -36.11 -27.91
CA MET A 758 18.17 -36.10 -28.17
C MET A 758 17.87 -35.79 -29.62
N MET A 759 18.58 -34.84 -30.24
CA MET A 759 18.41 -34.46 -31.65
C MET A 759 18.79 -35.64 -32.59
N GLU A 760 19.79 -36.42 -32.23
CA GLU A 760 20.20 -37.57 -33.04
C GLU A 760 19.14 -38.68 -33.07
N LYS A 761 18.46 -38.90 -31.95
CA LYS A 761 17.50 -39.99 -31.75
C LYS A 761 16.06 -39.59 -32.15
N GLU A 762 15.76 -38.31 -32.20
CA GLU A 762 14.40 -37.84 -32.40
C GLU A 762 13.96 -37.93 -33.85
N THR A 763 12.79 -38.49 -34.10
CA THR A 763 12.16 -38.66 -35.43
C THR A 763 11.07 -37.61 -35.69
N ASP A 764 10.44 -37.03 -34.67
CA ASP A 764 9.48 -35.94 -34.84
C ASP A 764 10.23 -34.64 -35.20
N ALA A 765 9.92 -34.11 -36.38
CA ALA A 765 10.60 -32.93 -36.93
C ALA A 765 10.40 -31.70 -36.07
N ASN A 766 9.24 -31.49 -35.43
CA ASN A 766 8.94 -30.35 -34.59
C ASN A 766 9.69 -30.44 -33.25
N LEU A 767 9.74 -31.61 -32.65
CA LEU A 767 10.47 -31.84 -31.41
C LEU A 767 11.98 -31.73 -31.63
N LYS A 768 12.48 -32.25 -32.76
CA LYS A 768 13.87 -32.05 -33.17
C LYS A 768 14.23 -30.60 -33.39
N ALA A 769 13.35 -29.81 -34.02
CA ALA A 769 13.52 -28.35 -34.17
C ALA A 769 13.53 -27.63 -32.82
N HIS A 770 12.70 -28.05 -31.87
CA HIS A 770 12.67 -27.52 -30.50
C HIS A 770 14.01 -27.75 -29.76
N TYR A 771 14.56 -28.96 -29.84
CA TYR A 771 15.87 -29.27 -29.26
C TYR A 771 16.98 -28.47 -29.94
N LYS A 772 16.91 -28.31 -31.26
CA LYS A 772 17.86 -27.50 -32.04
C LYS A 772 17.85 -26.05 -31.62
N LEU A 773 16.66 -25.48 -31.38
CA LEU A 773 16.53 -24.12 -30.88
C LEU A 773 17.22 -23.97 -29.52
N ALA A 774 16.95 -24.86 -28.57
CA ALA A 774 17.57 -24.84 -27.24
C ALA A 774 19.10 -24.97 -27.32
N TYR A 775 19.59 -25.89 -28.14
CA TYR A 775 21.03 -26.07 -28.37
C TYR A 775 21.68 -24.79 -28.92
N LEU A 776 21.06 -24.14 -29.91
CA LEU A 776 21.57 -22.88 -30.48
C LEU A 776 21.54 -21.74 -29.46
N ARG A 777 20.53 -21.66 -28.62
CA ARG A 777 20.47 -20.67 -27.53
C ARG A 777 21.62 -20.79 -26.54
N ILE A 778 22.12 -22.00 -26.34
CA ILE A 778 23.29 -22.27 -25.48
C ILE A 778 24.58 -21.94 -26.21
N GLN A 779 24.74 -22.44 -27.45
CA GLN A 779 26.00 -22.42 -28.18
C GLN A 779 26.26 -21.10 -28.96
N LYS A 780 25.17 -20.48 -29.42
CA LYS A 780 25.20 -19.31 -30.33
C LYS A 780 24.04 -18.37 -29.99
N PRO A 781 23.99 -17.81 -28.74
CA PRO A 781 22.86 -16.98 -28.28
C PRO A 781 22.64 -15.73 -29.16
N GLU A 782 23.68 -15.22 -29.79
CA GLU A 782 23.62 -14.06 -30.68
C GLU A 782 22.80 -14.28 -31.96
N LEU A 783 22.55 -15.51 -32.35
CA LEU A 783 21.72 -15.86 -33.51
C LEU A 783 20.21 -15.93 -33.20
N ILE A 784 19.83 -15.84 -31.94
CA ILE A 784 18.44 -16.08 -31.50
C ILE A 784 17.83 -14.84 -30.89
N THR A 785 16.79 -14.34 -31.51
CA THR A 785 15.91 -13.32 -30.91
C THR A 785 14.82 -14.00 -30.09
N LEU A 786 14.75 -13.66 -28.80
CA LEU A 786 13.69 -14.18 -27.90
C LEU A 786 12.39 -13.39 -28.08
N PRO A 787 11.22 -14.04 -27.93
CA PRO A 787 9.96 -13.33 -27.92
C PRO A 787 9.89 -12.38 -26.71
N LYS A 788 9.14 -11.27 -26.87
CA LYS A 788 8.87 -10.36 -25.73
C LYS A 788 8.17 -11.15 -24.61
N PRO A 789 8.60 -11.00 -23.35
CA PRO A 789 7.92 -11.63 -22.23
C PRO A 789 6.44 -11.22 -22.14
N VAL A 790 5.59 -12.14 -21.74
CA VAL A 790 4.17 -11.89 -21.43
C VAL A 790 4.04 -11.47 -19.97
N VAL A 791 3.04 -10.63 -19.69
CA VAL A 791 2.75 -10.16 -18.34
C VAL A 791 1.60 -10.95 -17.76
N MET A 792 1.74 -11.37 -16.48
CA MET A 792 0.66 -12.05 -15.79
C MET A 792 -0.55 -11.14 -15.61
N ALA A 793 -1.73 -11.64 -15.98
CA ALA A 793 -2.98 -10.95 -15.73
C ALA A 793 -3.19 -10.75 -14.20
N PRO A 794 -3.62 -9.57 -13.73
CA PRO A 794 -3.76 -9.33 -12.31
C PRO A 794 -4.72 -10.29 -11.62
N GLY A 795 -6.00 -10.39 -12.00
CA GLY A 795 -6.99 -11.41 -11.55
C GLY A 795 -7.03 -11.76 -10.06
N SER A 796 -6.30 -11.06 -9.20
CA SER A 796 -6.12 -11.30 -7.76
C SER A 796 -7.05 -10.42 -6.93
N PRO A 797 -7.24 -10.72 -5.65
CA PRO A 797 -7.82 -9.78 -4.71
C PRO A 797 -7.06 -8.45 -4.74
N ILE A 798 -7.78 -7.36 -4.59
CA ILE A 798 -7.17 -6.03 -4.48
C ILE A 798 -6.60 -5.89 -3.07
N GLY A 799 -5.32 -5.57 -2.94
CA GLY A 799 -4.62 -5.32 -1.69
C GLY A 799 -4.90 -3.95 -1.07
N CYS A 800 -4.14 -3.57 -0.09
CA CYS A 800 -3.88 -2.19 0.29
C CYS A 800 -2.40 -1.90 0.07
N ASP A 801 -2.07 -0.64 -0.13
CA ASP A 801 -0.68 -0.20 -0.25
C ASP A 801 -0.40 0.82 0.84
N ILE A 802 0.77 0.69 1.44
CA ILE A 802 1.30 1.62 2.42
C ILE A 802 2.73 1.91 1.98
N ASP A 803 2.87 2.92 1.15
CA ASP A 803 4.18 3.52 0.84
C ASP A 803 4.39 4.79 1.65
#